data_72951558c73bbd4bdaac6eb71ad89fc0
#
_entry.id   72951558c73bbd4bdaac6eb71ad89fc0
#
_cell.length_a   1.000
_cell.length_b   1.000
_cell.length_c   1.000
_cell.angle_alpha   90.00
_cell.angle_beta   90.00
_cell.angle_gamma   90.00
#
_symmetry.space_group_name_H-M   'P 1'
#
loop_
_entity.id
_entity.type
_entity.pdbx_description
1 polymer ?
#
loop_
_entity_poly.entity_id
_entity_poly.type
_entity_poly.pdbx_seq_one_letter_code
_entity_poly.pdbx_strand_id
1 'polypeptide(L)'
;YGARAANGVILITTKRGQASSKVKVSYSGSYTLQTPGIVPDYVDGYNWALMKNEVSTGTFSPEALQKLQDGSDPDHYANTNWLDAVLRNASMHQHHLSVSGGNENTRFMTSVAYSNQDGIMMKTGVERFSFRSNIDTRYKRFTFGLNLSGNKNNVTTPAVAPSGEGGIMRYVSWFTRPTVPVMYSNGHYGYVDGSSLSAELMKNPVESMSLGHRSNEYWRFNGKVFAGIDLWDGLKFQTSFAYAFDLNATKSYSPKSPARYDAEGNIRKAAGETNKEEDYWYRNATWTSENLLTYNKQFDKHNVNVLLGHSVIGSRFYKTTASIQGFPTENIYELDGGTINPGAKGNSEEYKLQSFFGRVNYGYDDRYLFEFNIRHDGSSRMPKANRYATFPSVSGGWVFSNEELMKDYKNFSLGKLRLSWGKLGNQEIGNYAYAATLGASGNYFFDQGGDKQAGMVQTSVPNEDIKWETTRSINVALDLGFFNNRIQTTFEWFDKKTSDILMQLAMPGIFLGSLNAPYQNVGAVRNRGWEWNVNYSDSKGDWVWNVGFNLSHVKNEILEMGGLEETISGQTINRIGNPIGAYFGYKAIGMYRTEADLQRTNSKGEVIKQNGVAPKLGDIMYADLNDDGNITADDRDIIGNPFPKYSYSFNLGASWKNFDLSTFWQGVGGIYRYSWETSTDIRGNLTERWLDRYSAGNVNASMPALGNTMNDSYSSFWLENSSYLRLKNLEFGYTFRQPGLAKMGVSSVRVYFAGSNLLTFTSLKNWDPEKTSGDARNDVHPNMRTYSFGLNIQF
;
A
#
# COMPACT_ATOMS: atom_id res chain seq x y z
N TYR A 1 -13.18 17.63 -10.75
CA TYR A 1 -12.08 16.68 -10.85
C TYR A 1 -10.92 17.33 -11.57
N GLY A 2 -10.37 17.13 -12.66
CA GLY A 2 -9.27 17.87 -13.33
C GLY A 2 -7.87 17.30 -13.06
N ALA A 3 -6.88 18.15 -12.73
CA ALA A 3 -5.44 17.87 -12.65
C ALA A 3 -4.98 16.78 -11.66
N ARG A 4 -5.87 16.26 -10.80
CA ARG A 4 -5.53 15.30 -9.73
C ARG A 4 -6.46 14.08 -9.70
N ALA A 5 -7.41 13.98 -10.62
CA ALA A 5 -8.47 12.98 -10.57
C ALA A 5 -8.27 11.79 -11.53
N ALA A 6 -7.18 11.78 -12.32
CA ALA A 6 -6.91 10.73 -13.30
C ALA A 6 -6.90 9.32 -12.67
N ASN A 7 -6.39 9.20 -11.44
CA ASN A 7 -6.29 7.94 -10.69
C ASN A 7 -7.51 7.67 -9.76
N GLY A 8 -8.56 8.50 -9.84
CA GLY A 8 -9.76 8.41 -8.99
C GLY A 8 -9.78 9.41 -7.85
N VAL A 9 -10.95 9.55 -7.21
CA VAL A 9 -11.19 10.47 -6.09
C VAL A 9 -11.96 9.74 -5.00
N ILE A 10 -11.48 9.82 -3.77
CA ILE A 10 -12.20 9.38 -2.57
C ILE A 10 -12.68 10.62 -1.83
N LEU A 11 -14.00 10.80 -1.74
CA LEU A 11 -14.61 11.89 -1.00
C LEU A 11 -15.01 11.45 0.40
N ILE A 12 -14.41 12.06 1.43
CA ILE A 12 -14.73 11.80 2.84
C ILE A 12 -15.49 12.99 3.42
N THR A 13 -16.75 12.77 3.75
CA THR A 13 -17.57 13.75 4.44
C THR A 13 -17.60 13.47 5.93
N THR A 14 -17.13 14.40 6.74
CA THR A 14 -17.09 14.25 8.19
C THR A 14 -18.44 14.60 8.82
N LYS A 15 -18.72 13.99 9.99
CA LYS A 15 -19.94 14.30 10.76
C LYS A 15 -19.97 15.80 11.12
N ARG A 16 -21.17 16.38 11.06
CA ARG A 16 -21.45 17.75 11.46
C ARG A 16 -22.53 17.76 12.54
N GLY A 17 -22.67 18.88 13.27
CA GLY A 17 -23.80 19.09 14.17
C GLY A 17 -25.14 19.07 13.43
N GLN A 18 -26.16 18.59 14.09
CA GLN A 18 -27.54 18.60 13.59
C GLN A 18 -28.27 19.80 14.18
N ALA A 19 -29.28 20.32 13.49
CA ALA A 19 -30.17 21.37 14.00
C ALA A 19 -31.13 20.78 15.06
N SER A 20 -30.59 20.34 16.16
CA SER A 20 -31.31 19.78 17.30
C SER A 20 -30.97 20.63 18.50
N SER A 21 -31.98 21.07 19.22
CA SER A 21 -31.81 21.87 20.42
C SER A 21 -31.09 21.17 21.57
N LYS A 22 -30.97 19.81 21.51
CA LYS A 22 -30.31 19.02 22.54
C LYS A 22 -28.87 18.70 22.15
N VAL A 23 -27.96 18.99 23.06
CA VAL A 23 -26.57 18.58 22.94
C VAL A 23 -26.51 17.06 23.14
N LYS A 24 -25.82 16.36 22.23
CA LYS A 24 -25.55 14.92 22.30
C LYS A 24 -24.11 14.72 22.66
N VAL A 25 -23.85 13.96 23.71
CA VAL A 25 -22.54 13.48 24.08
C VAL A 25 -22.45 11.99 23.74
N SER A 26 -21.40 11.59 23.09
CA SER A 26 -21.18 10.19 22.73
C SER A 26 -19.77 9.76 23.11
N TYR A 27 -19.67 8.65 23.80
CA TYR A 27 -18.40 8.00 24.12
C TYR A 27 -18.34 6.65 23.41
N SER A 28 -17.18 6.35 22.80
CA SER A 28 -16.85 5.02 22.26
C SER A 28 -15.53 4.56 22.84
N GLY A 29 -15.49 3.37 23.39
CA GLY A 29 -14.28 2.72 23.86
C GLY A 29 -14.17 1.31 23.32
N SER A 30 -12.96 0.85 23.00
CA SER A 30 -12.71 -0.54 22.60
C SER A 30 -11.35 -1.03 23.07
N TYR A 31 -11.30 -2.31 23.34
CA TYR A 31 -10.06 -3.07 23.56
C TYR A 31 -9.95 -4.13 22.48
N THR A 32 -8.77 -4.23 21.85
CA THR A 32 -8.51 -5.11 20.72
C THR A 32 -7.29 -5.97 20.98
N LEU A 33 -7.44 -7.28 20.83
CA LEU A 33 -6.34 -8.22 20.71
C LEU A 33 -5.95 -8.35 19.23
N GLN A 34 -4.68 -8.26 18.93
CA GLN A 34 -4.10 -8.39 17.60
C GLN A 34 -3.18 -9.60 17.57
N THR A 35 -3.34 -10.44 16.56
CA THR A 35 -2.47 -11.61 16.35
C THR A 35 -1.88 -11.57 14.95
N PRO A 36 -0.68 -12.12 14.72
CA PRO A 36 -0.18 -12.32 13.37
C PRO A 36 -1.18 -13.09 12.51
N GLY A 37 -1.33 -12.71 11.25
CA GLY A 37 -2.20 -13.39 10.29
C GLY A 37 -1.51 -14.62 9.68
N ILE A 38 -1.50 -14.70 8.34
CA ILE A 38 -0.80 -15.76 7.63
C ILE A 38 0.69 -15.40 7.58
N VAL A 39 1.51 -16.29 8.11
CA VAL A 39 2.98 -16.27 8.07
C VAL A 39 3.46 -17.61 7.53
N PRO A 40 4.67 -17.72 6.95
CA PRO A 40 5.19 -19.00 6.49
C PRO A 40 5.49 -19.96 7.65
N ASP A 41 5.31 -21.23 7.39
CA ASP A 41 5.82 -22.29 8.23
C ASP A 41 7.24 -22.67 7.74
N TYR A 42 8.22 -22.60 8.62
CA TYR A 42 9.61 -22.93 8.34
C TYR A 42 9.98 -24.32 8.87
N VAL A 43 10.90 -24.98 8.17
CA VAL A 43 11.44 -26.27 8.63
C VAL A 43 12.21 -26.11 9.93
N ASP A 44 12.19 -27.16 10.74
CA ASP A 44 12.98 -27.26 11.97
C ASP A 44 14.50 -27.38 11.69
N GLY A 45 15.29 -27.29 12.77
CA GLY A 45 16.75 -27.34 12.69
C GLY A 45 17.30 -28.64 12.11
N TYR A 46 16.69 -29.78 12.42
CA TYR A 46 17.10 -31.10 11.93
C TYR A 46 16.87 -31.23 10.40
N ASN A 47 15.66 -30.94 9.96
CA ASN A 47 15.31 -30.96 8.53
C ASN A 47 16.14 -29.96 7.72
N TRP A 48 16.36 -28.75 8.27
CA TRP A 48 17.22 -27.76 7.64
C TRP A 48 18.67 -28.28 7.47
N ALA A 49 19.21 -28.89 8.48
CA ALA A 49 20.56 -29.45 8.44
C ALA A 49 20.70 -30.62 7.45
N LEU A 50 19.66 -31.46 7.33
CA LEU A 50 19.61 -32.51 6.30
C LEU A 50 19.67 -31.91 4.90
N MET A 51 18.83 -30.89 4.63
CA MET A 51 18.82 -30.20 3.34
C MET A 51 20.15 -29.48 3.07
N LYS A 52 20.76 -28.90 4.09
CA LYS A 52 22.09 -28.30 3.95
C LYS A 52 23.15 -29.32 3.55
N ASN A 53 23.12 -30.51 4.12
CA ASN A 53 24.03 -31.62 3.76
C ASN A 53 23.82 -32.13 2.32
N GLU A 54 22.61 -32.03 1.76
CA GLU A 54 22.34 -32.34 0.34
C GLU A 54 23.06 -31.37 -0.60
N VAL A 55 23.05 -30.05 -0.27
CA VAL A 55 23.72 -29.03 -1.08
C VAL A 55 25.22 -28.94 -0.78
N SER A 56 25.61 -29.21 0.45
CA SER A 56 27.02 -29.13 0.93
C SER A 56 27.31 -30.31 1.82
N THR A 57 27.71 -31.41 1.17
CA THR A 57 27.96 -32.69 1.85
C THR A 57 28.89 -32.55 3.05
N GLY A 58 28.49 -33.15 4.19
CA GLY A 58 29.28 -33.18 5.40
C GLY A 58 29.33 -31.90 6.22
N THR A 59 28.46 -30.94 5.96
CA THR A 59 28.34 -29.70 6.78
C THR A 59 27.94 -30.06 8.23
N PHE A 60 27.00 -31.00 8.40
CA PHE A 60 26.59 -31.53 9.69
C PHE A 60 26.94 -33.01 9.78
N SER A 61 27.69 -33.41 10.82
CA SER A 61 28.01 -34.80 11.08
C SER A 61 26.76 -35.57 11.56
N PRO A 62 26.76 -36.93 11.50
CA PRO A 62 25.69 -37.73 12.08
C PRO A 62 25.41 -37.42 13.56
N GLU A 63 26.47 -37.15 14.33
CA GLU A 63 26.33 -36.74 15.74
C GLU A 63 25.66 -35.38 15.89
N ALA A 64 26.01 -34.41 15.05
CA ALA A 64 25.36 -33.08 15.02
C ALA A 64 23.88 -33.22 14.66
N LEU A 65 23.53 -34.06 13.70
CA LEU A 65 22.15 -34.35 13.33
C LEU A 65 21.37 -35.00 14.48
N GLN A 66 21.99 -35.90 15.22
CA GLN A 66 21.37 -36.50 16.41
C GLN A 66 21.09 -35.46 17.49
N LYS A 67 22.03 -34.54 17.77
CA LYS A 67 21.86 -33.46 18.74
C LYS A 67 20.76 -32.48 18.33
N LEU A 68 20.61 -32.20 17.02
CA LEU A 68 19.50 -31.41 16.50
C LEU A 68 18.14 -32.11 16.69
N GLN A 69 18.12 -33.45 16.59
CA GLN A 69 16.92 -34.25 16.73
C GLN A 69 16.48 -34.40 18.20
N ASP A 70 17.40 -34.64 19.10
CA ASP A 70 17.12 -34.89 20.53
C ASP A 70 17.18 -33.62 21.39
N GLY A 71 17.69 -32.50 20.85
CA GLY A 71 17.80 -31.23 21.56
C GLY A 71 18.81 -31.20 22.70
N SER A 72 19.77 -32.14 22.71
CA SER A 72 20.72 -32.30 23.82
C SER A 72 21.78 -31.20 23.92
N ASP A 73 21.97 -30.40 22.87
CA ASP A 73 22.99 -29.34 22.79
C ASP A 73 22.42 -28.08 22.10
N PRO A 74 21.50 -27.36 22.77
CA PRO A 74 20.78 -26.26 22.16
C PRO A 74 21.65 -25.03 21.87
N ASP A 75 22.80 -24.89 22.49
CA ASP A 75 23.72 -23.78 22.22
C ASP A 75 24.43 -23.95 20.87
N HIS A 76 24.80 -25.16 20.48
CA HIS A 76 25.46 -25.43 19.20
C HIS A 76 24.51 -25.90 18.11
N TYR A 77 23.41 -26.56 18.49
CA TYR A 77 22.46 -27.21 17.59
C TYR A 77 21.01 -26.85 18.00
N ALA A 78 20.69 -25.57 17.84
CA ALA A 78 19.37 -25.05 18.22
C ALA A 78 18.27 -25.54 17.26
N ASN A 79 17.04 -25.41 17.74
CA ASN A 79 15.84 -25.51 16.90
C ASN A 79 14.97 -24.26 17.12
N THR A 80 15.38 -23.14 16.54
CA THR A 80 14.78 -21.82 16.77
C THR A 80 13.70 -21.51 15.74
N ASN A 81 12.48 -21.28 16.22
CA ASN A 81 11.45 -20.62 15.43
C ASN A 81 11.63 -19.09 15.52
N TRP A 82 12.26 -18.52 14.51
CA TRP A 82 12.57 -17.09 14.48
C TRP A 82 11.34 -16.20 14.34
N LEU A 83 10.22 -16.69 13.77
CA LEU A 83 8.96 -15.93 13.73
C LEU A 83 8.38 -15.76 15.13
N ASP A 84 8.35 -16.83 15.93
CA ASP A 84 7.88 -16.77 17.31
C ASP A 84 8.81 -15.91 18.19
N ALA A 85 10.10 -15.84 17.83
CA ALA A 85 11.05 -15.00 18.53
C ALA A 85 10.86 -13.50 18.29
N VAL A 86 10.29 -13.09 17.16
CA VAL A 86 10.12 -11.65 16.78
C VAL A 86 8.68 -11.19 16.79
N LEU A 87 7.72 -12.09 16.64
CA LEU A 87 6.28 -11.76 16.61
C LEU A 87 5.62 -12.09 17.95
N ARG A 88 4.59 -11.33 18.27
CA ARG A 88 3.78 -11.51 19.49
C ARG A 88 2.32 -11.18 19.26
N ASN A 89 1.46 -11.64 20.14
CA ASN A 89 0.14 -11.06 20.28
C ASN A 89 0.28 -9.68 20.91
N ALA A 90 -0.49 -8.72 20.41
CA ALA A 90 -0.40 -7.33 20.82
C ALA A 90 -1.78 -6.76 21.18
N SER A 91 -1.80 -5.74 22.02
CA SER A 91 -3.04 -5.08 22.43
C SER A 91 -3.17 -3.70 21.79
N MET A 92 -4.40 -3.28 21.63
CA MET A 92 -4.74 -1.91 21.29
C MET A 92 -5.98 -1.48 22.10
N HIS A 93 -5.96 -0.26 22.61
CA HIS A 93 -7.18 0.34 23.15
C HIS A 93 -7.43 1.71 22.52
N GLN A 94 -8.70 2.05 22.38
CA GLN A 94 -9.15 3.29 21.76
C GLN A 94 -10.27 3.91 22.59
N HIS A 95 -10.24 5.24 22.69
CA HIS A 95 -11.26 6.04 23.36
C HIS A 95 -11.61 7.25 22.50
N HIS A 96 -12.87 7.47 22.29
CA HIS A 96 -13.38 8.59 21.50
C HIS A 96 -14.55 9.26 22.22
N LEU A 97 -14.43 10.53 22.47
CA LEU A 97 -15.49 11.36 23.04
C LEU A 97 -15.90 12.41 22.01
N SER A 98 -17.19 12.54 21.76
CA SER A 98 -17.71 13.57 20.88
C SER A 98 -18.93 14.28 21.50
N VAL A 99 -19.00 15.57 21.21
CA VAL A 99 -20.10 16.45 21.61
C VAL A 99 -20.63 17.12 20.34
N SER A 100 -21.91 17.02 20.08
CA SER A 100 -22.53 17.64 18.93
C SER A 100 -23.90 18.24 19.29
N GLY A 101 -24.25 19.31 18.62
CA GLY A 101 -25.53 19.98 18.83
C GLY A 101 -25.67 21.20 17.95
N GLY A 102 -26.69 21.96 18.23
CA GLY A 102 -26.92 23.22 17.52
C GLY A 102 -28.40 23.56 17.36
N ASN A 103 -28.63 24.65 16.71
CA ASN A 103 -29.95 25.13 16.33
C ASN A 103 -29.97 25.45 14.82
N GLU A 104 -31.00 26.15 14.34
CA GLU A 104 -31.12 26.52 12.94
C GLU A 104 -29.98 27.44 12.48
N ASN A 105 -29.42 28.24 13.40
CA ASN A 105 -28.41 29.24 13.09
C ASN A 105 -26.99 28.71 13.27
N THR A 106 -26.72 27.91 14.32
CA THR A 106 -25.35 27.42 14.60
C THR A 106 -25.40 25.94 14.91
N ARG A 107 -24.50 25.20 14.26
CA ARG A 107 -24.31 23.77 14.47
C ARG A 107 -22.85 23.52 14.77
N PHE A 108 -22.59 22.62 15.71
CA PHE A 108 -21.24 22.26 16.06
C PHE A 108 -21.10 20.75 16.32
N MET A 109 -19.90 20.26 16.06
CA MET A 109 -19.45 18.91 16.43
C MET A 109 -17.98 19.00 16.80
N THR A 110 -17.66 18.61 18.03
CA THR A 110 -16.28 18.54 18.53
C THR A 110 -16.02 17.17 19.07
N SER A 111 -14.83 16.63 18.79
CA SER A 111 -14.42 15.33 19.30
C SER A 111 -12.94 15.29 19.63
N VAL A 112 -12.60 14.45 20.59
CA VAL A 112 -11.25 14.06 20.94
C VAL A 112 -11.16 12.54 20.94
N ALA A 113 -10.02 12.02 20.53
CA ALA A 113 -9.75 10.59 20.56
C ALA A 113 -8.31 10.31 20.98
N TYR A 114 -8.17 9.21 21.68
CA TYR A 114 -6.90 8.61 22.07
C TYR A 114 -6.86 7.17 21.66
N SER A 115 -5.73 6.70 21.14
CA SER A 115 -5.48 5.29 20.94
C SER A 115 -4.02 4.96 21.26
N ASN A 116 -3.82 3.80 21.87
CA ASN A 116 -2.51 3.19 22.06
C ASN A 116 -2.55 1.78 21.49
N GLN A 117 -1.63 1.50 20.57
CA GLN A 117 -1.50 0.24 19.87
C GLN A 117 -0.08 -0.29 20.04
N ASP A 118 0.06 -1.42 20.68
CA ASP A 118 1.28 -2.21 20.59
C ASP A 118 1.36 -2.90 19.22
N GLY A 119 2.56 -3.02 18.66
CA GLY A 119 2.77 -3.79 17.43
C GLY A 119 2.92 -5.28 17.70
N ILE A 120 2.48 -6.10 16.73
CA ILE A 120 2.70 -7.57 16.76
C ILE A 120 4.18 -7.94 16.60
N MET A 121 5.03 -7.02 16.16
CA MET A 121 6.48 -7.14 16.22
C MET A 121 6.98 -6.49 17.52
N MET A 122 7.93 -7.11 18.21
CA MET A 122 8.50 -6.56 19.43
C MET A 122 9.11 -5.18 19.19
N LYS A 123 9.04 -4.29 20.23
CA LYS A 123 9.59 -2.92 20.17
C LYS A 123 8.96 -2.03 19.09
N THR A 124 7.73 -2.33 18.65
CA THR A 124 6.94 -1.47 17.77
C THR A 124 5.64 -1.04 18.45
N GLY A 125 5.15 0.15 18.10
CA GLY A 125 3.89 0.65 18.63
C GLY A 125 3.55 2.05 18.12
N VAL A 126 2.29 2.44 18.33
CA VAL A 126 1.78 3.78 17.98
C VAL A 126 0.85 4.28 19.06
N GLU A 127 1.19 5.44 19.60
CA GLU A 127 0.30 6.22 20.45
C GLU A 127 -0.23 7.41 19.64
N ARG A 128 -1.55 7.63 19.65
CA ARG A 128 -2.21 8.69 18.89
C ARG A 128 -3.18 9.50 19.74
N PHE A 129 -3.02 10.82 19.65
CA PHE A 129 -3.99 11.79 20.11
C PHE A 129 -4.59 12.51 18.89
N SER A 130 -5.89 12.69 18.86
CA SER A 130 -6.54 13.45 17.81
C SER A 130 -7.68 14.29 18.32
N PHE A 131 -7.92 15.42 17.65
CA PHE A 131 -9.07 16.27 17.88
C PHE A 131 -9.70 16.71 16.57
N ARG A 132 -10.98 17.02 16.61
CA ARG A 132 -11.72 17.62 15.51
C ARG A 132 -12.80 18.55 16.04
N SER A 133 -12.99 19.67 15.33
CA SER A 133 -14.08 20.60 15.61
C SER A 133 -14.63 21.15 14.30
N ASN A 134 -15.93 21.04 14.08
CA ASN A 134 -16.66 21.58 12.96
C ASN A 134 -17.74 22.52 13.51
N ILE A 135 -17.75 23.77 13.07
CA ILE A 135 -18.73 24.79 13.46
C ILE A 135 -19.25 25.44 12.18
N ASP A 136 -20.53 25.44 11.99
CA ASP A 136 -21.22 26.10 10.88
C ASP A 136 -22.24 27.07 11.48
N THR A 137 -22.18 28.34 11.08
CA THR A 137 -23.09 29.40 11.58
C THR A 137 -23.68 30.14 10.41
N ARG A 138 -24.98 30.37 10.45
CA ARG A 138 -25.73 31.20 9.51
C ARG A 138 -26.33 32.42 10.23
N TYR A 139 -26.06 33.58 9.69
CA TYR A 139 -26.66 34.82 10.16
C TYR A 139 -27.26 35.58 8.97
N LYS A 140 -28.58 35.61 8.88
CA LYS A 140 -29.30 36.18 7.76
C LYS A 140 -28.85 35.56 6.42
N ARG A 141 -28.19 36.36 5.56
CA ARG A 141 -27.64 35.95 4.26
C ARG A 141 -26.19 35.40 4.34
N PHE A 142 -25.56 35.56 5.49
CA PHE A 142 -24.18 35.16 5.64
C PHE A 142 -24.08 33.75 6.24
N THR A 143 -23.11 32.97 5.76
CA THR A 143 -22.74 31.67 6.30
C THR A 143 -21.25 31.69 6.63
N PHE A 144 -20.88 31.23 7.82
CA PHE A 144 -19.50 31.10 8.26
C PHE A 144 -19.27 29.69 8.72
N GLY A 145 -18.08 29.21 8.53
CA GLY A 145 -17.72 27.91 9.06
C GLY A 145 -16.24 27.79 9.39
N LEU A 146 -15.99 26.94 10.37
CA LEU A 146 -14.67 26.59 10.86
C LEU A 146 -14.57 25.06 10.95
N ASN A 147 -13.60 24.49 10.26
CA ASN A 147 -13.27 23.07 10.38
C ASN A 147 -11.82 22.96 10.85
N LEU A 148 -11.61 22.40 12.01
CA LEU A 148 -10.29 22.13 12.57
C LEU A 148 -10.12 20.65 12.82
N SER A 149 -8.95 20.13 12.55
CA SER A 149 -8.56 18.78 12.99
C SER A 149 -7.06 18.71 13.17
N GLY A 150 -6.64 17.90 14.11
CA GLY A 150 -5.23 17.64 14.33
C GLY A 150 -5.01 16.29 14.95
N ASN A 151 -3.83 15.77 14.76
CA ASN A 151 -3.37 14.58 15.46
C ASN A 151 -1.87 14.66 15.74
N LYS A 152 -1.48 14.06 16.86
CA LYS A 152 -0.10 13.71 17.20
C LYS A 152 -0.01 12.20 17.24
N ASN A 153 0.98 11.63 16.55
CA ASN A 153 1.32 10.21 16.63
C ASN A 153 2.75 10.09 17.15
N ASN A 154 2.94 9.31 18.19
CA ASN A 154 4.25 8.86 18.65
C ASN A 154 4.44 7.44 18.15
N VAL A 155 5.37 7.22 17.24
CA VAL A 155 5.62 5.91 16.63
C VAL A 155 6.97 5.39 17.11
N THR A 156 6.95 4.20 17.71
CA THR A 156 8.16 3.49 18.11
C THR A 156 8.48 2.41 17.09
N THR A 157 9.71 2.37 16.62
CA THR A 157 10.23 1.34 15.71
C THR A 157 11.66 0.97 16.08
N PRO A 158 12.16 -0.23 15.75
CA PRO A 158 13.56 -0.58 15.95
C PRO A 158 14.51 0.40 15.26
N ALA A 159 15.58 0.81 15.95
CA ALA A 159 16.54 1.77 15.41
C ALA A 159 17.52 1.14 14.40
N VAL A 160 17.90 -0.12 14.61
CA VAL A 160 19.00 -0.78 13.90
C VAL A 160 18.51 -1.69 12.75
N ALA A 161 17.21 -1.81 12.55
CA ALA A 161 16.67 -2.61 11.45
C ALA A 161 16.84 -1.88 10.10
N PRO A 162 17.48 -2.47 9.10
CA PRO A 162 17.43 -1.92 7.74
C PRO A 162 15.98 -1.92 7.26
N SER A 163 15.53 -0.82 6.69
CA SER A 163 14.16 -0.70 6.15
C SER A 163 13.04 -0.90 7.18
N GLY A 164 13.28 -0.65 8.49
CA GLY A 164 12.27 -0.75 9.52
C GLY A 164 11.79 -2.19 9.78
N GLU A 165 10.47 -2.37 9.96
CA GLU A 165 9.88 -3.69 10.27
C GLU A 165 10.08 -4.71 9.14
N GLY A 166 10.04 -4.29 7.88
CA GLY A 166 10.31 -5.15 6.73
C GLY A 166 11.72 -5.73 6.78
N GLY A 167 12.71 -4.96 7.24
CA GLY A 167 14.08 -5.44 7.39
C GLY A 167 14.22 -6.57 8.43
N ILE A 168 13.45 -6.55 9.52
CA ILE A 168 13.44 -7.62 10.52
C ILE A 168 12.83 -8.89 9.90
N MET A 169 11.73 -8.80 9.19
CA MET A 169 11.12 -9.96 8.51
C MET A 169 12.08 -10.56 7.48
N ARG A 170 12.84 -9.72 6.77
CA ARG A 170 13.89 -10.15 5.85
C ARG A 170 15.01 -10.89 6.58
N TYR A 171 15.41 -10.43 7.76
CA TYR A 171 16.41 -11.17 8.55
C TYR A 171 15.89 -12.55 8.92
N VAL A 172 14.65 -12.66 9.39
CA VAL A 172 14.02 -13.93 9.74
C VAL A 172 13.96 -14.88 8.54
N SER A 173 13.59 -14.40 7.37
CA SER A 173 13.41 -15.27 6.20
C SER A 173 14.73 -15.65 5.52
N TRP A 174 15.70 -14.72 5.44
CA TRP A 174 16.87 -14.88 4.58
C TRP A 174 18.19 -15.07 5.30
N PHE A 175 18.32 -14.52 6.50
CA PHE A 175 19.62 -14.38 7.15
C PHE A 175 19.71 -15.06 8.50
N THR A 176 18.64 -15.68 8.99
CA THR A 176 18.67 -16.56 10.15
C THR A 176 18.42 -17.99 9.73
N ARG A 177 18.99 -18.93 10.47
CA ARG A 177 18.77 -20.37 10.30
C ARG A 177 18.29 -20.97 11.61
N PRO A 178 17.45 -22.00 11.58
CA PRO A 178 16.86 -22.58 12.78
C PRO A 178 17.91 -23.22 13.71
N THR A 179 19.08 -23.55 13.21
CA THR A 179 20.18 -24.19 13.98
C THR A 179 20.97 -23.21 14.86
N VAL A 180 20.57 -21.93 14.95
CA VAL A 180 21.20 -20.92 15.80
C VAL A 180 20.21 -20.49 16.87
N PRO A 181 20.58 -20.44 18.17
CA PRO A 181 19.68 -20.02 19.23
C PRO A 181 19.45 -18.49 19.19
N VAL A 182 18.35 -18.02 19.76
CA VAL A 182 18.17 -16.58 20.01
C VAL A 182 19.25 -16.07 20.94
N MET A 183 19.55 -16.84 22.00
CA MET A 183 20.55 -16.52 23.01
C MET A 183 21.20 -17.82 23.50
N TYR A 184 22.50 -17.81 23.65
CA TYR A 184 23.26 -18.92 24.28
C TYR A 184 23.01 -18.95 25.77
N SER A 185 23.31 -20.10 26.40
CA SER A 185 23.23 -20.28 27.84
C SER A 185 24.13 -19.31 28.64
N ASN A 186 25.21 -18.82 28.01
CA ASN A 186 26.13 -17.83 28.59
C ASN A 186 25.59 -16.38 28.55
N GLY A 187 24.36 -16.15 28.02
CA GLY A 187 23.69 -14.85 27.96
C GLY A 187 24.05 -13.99 26.75
N HIS A 188 24.89 -14.46 25.83
CA HIS A 188 25.15 -13.76 24.58
C HIS A 188 24.13 -14.13 23.51
N TYR A 189 23.79 -13.18 22.63
CA TYR A 189 22.92 -13.46 21.48
C TYR A 189 23.57 -14.42 20.50
N GLY A 190 22.78 -15.38 20.01
CA GLY A 190 23.23 -16.35 19.02
C GLY A 190 23.78 -15.64 17.77
N TYR A 191 24.94 -16.11 17.35
CA TYR A 191 25.68 -15.53 16.22
C TYR A 191 25.68 -16.48 15.03
N VAL A 192 25.43 -15.95 13.86
CA VAL A 192 25.52 -16.68 12.59
C VAL A 192 26.83 -16.31 11.92
N ASP A 193 27.73 -17.29 11.77
CA ASP A 193 28.96 -17.07 11.03
C ASP A 193 28.68 -17.06 9.53
N GLY A 194 28.90 -15.91 8.91
CA GLY A 194 28.64 -15.68 7.50
C GLY A 194 29.90 -15.65 6.67
N SER A 195 30.33 -16.80 6.18
CA SER A 195 31.57 -16.92 5.42
C SER A 195 31.52 -16.35 3.98
N SER A 196 30.39 -15.91 3.45
CA SER A 196 30.29 -15.50 2.04
C SER A 196 29.43 -14.27 1.71
N LEU A 197 28.65 -13.76 2.64
CA LEU A 197 28.01 -12.44 2.52
C LEU A 197 28.55 -11.54 3.61
N SER A 198 28.66 -10.25 3.36
CA SER A 198 29.19 -9.29 4.33
C SER A 198 28.65 -9.60 5.73
N ALA A 199 29.52 -9.82 6.69
CA ALA A 199 29.19 -10.18 8.07
C ALA A 199 28.20 -9.23 8.77
N GLU A 200 27.92 -8.10 8.16
CA GLU A 200 26.92 -7.12 8.59
C GLU A 200 25.47 -7.56 8.33
N LEU A 201 25.23 -8.45 7.38
CA LEU A 201 23.87 -8.88 7.02
C LEU A 201 23.32 -9.99 7.90
N MET A 202 24.19 -10.70 8.61
CA MET A 202 23.79 -11.81 9.47
C MET A 202 23.69 -11.38 10.93
N LYS A 203 22.69 -10.57 11.24
CA LYS A 203 22.41 -10.12 12.60
C LYS A 203 21.24 -10.89 13.19
N ASN A 204 21.35 -11.24 14.46
CA ASN A 204 20.24 -11.77 15.23
C ASN A 204 19.09 -10.73 15.24
N PRO A 205 17.88 -11.06 14.74
CA PRO A 205 16.81 -10.07 14.62
C PRO A 205 16.30 -9.59 15.98
N VAL A 206 16.31 -10.45 17.01
CA VAL A 206 15.90 -10.07 18.38
C VAL A 206 16.90 -9.09 18.98
N GLU A 207 18.20 -9.34 18.82
CA GLU A 207 19.23 -8.39 19.22
C GLU A 207 19.08 -7.08 18.46
N SER A 208 18.93 -7.13 17.14
CA SER A 208 18.78 -5.92 16.31
C SER A 208 17.60 -5.05 16.74
N MET A 209 16.48 -5.65 17.13
CA MET A 209 15.33 -4.92 17.67
C MET A 209 15.57 -4.35 19.06
N SER A 210 16.46 -4.94 19.87
CA SER A 210 16.77 -4.47 21.21
C SER A 210 17.79 -3.33 21.24
N LEU A 211 18.51 -3.13 20.13
CA LEU A 211 19.58 -2.13 20.04
C LEU A 211 19.05 -0.75 19.62
N GLY A 212 19.58 0.26 20.28
CA GLY A 212 19.35 1.66 19.94
C GLY A 212 17.97 2.19 20.34
N HIS A 213 17.74 3.41 19.94
CA HIS A 213 16.49 4.13 20.19
C HIS A 213 16.03 4.85 18.93
N ARG A 214 14.75 4.66 18.56
CA ARG A 214 14.16 5.43 17.48
C ARG A 214 12.73 5.84 17.83
N SER A 215 12.48 7.13 17.78
CA SER A 215 11.17 7.71 17.96
C SER A 215 10.82 8.57 16.74
N ASN A 216 9.57 8.49 16.32
CA ASN A 216 9.02 9.33 15.27
C ASN A 216 7.80 10.06 15.82
N GLU A 217 7.83 11.37 15.84
CA GLU A 217 6.69 12.20 16.17
C GLU A 217 6.10 12.79 14.89
N TYR A 218 4.82 12.48 14.63
CA TYR A 218 4.06 13.06 13.54
C TYR A 218 3.00 13.98 14.08
N TRP A 219 3.06 15.24 13.67
CA TRP A 219 2.04 16.23 13.95
C TRP A 219 1.36 16.58 12.63
N ARG A 220 0.05 16.52 12.62
CA ARG A 220 -0.76 16.99 11.51
C ARG A 220 -1.83 17.94 12.03
N PHE A 221 -1.94 19.06 11.38
CA PHE A 221 -2.97 20.04 11.63
C PHE A 221 -3.64 20.42 10.32
N ASN A 222 -4.97 20.45 10.29
CA ASN A 222 -5.76 20.93 9.18
C ASN A 222 -6.79 21.93 9.68
N GLY A 223 -6.77 23.13 9.14
CA GLY A 223 -7.74 24.18 9.41
C GLY A 223 -8.38 24.66 8.13
N LYS A 224 -9.70 24.84 8.10
CA LYS A 224 -10.43 25.51 7.02
C LYS A 224 -11.41 26.50 7.62
N VAL A 225 -11.33 27.73 7.16
CA VAL A 225 -12.35 28.74 7.40
C VAL A 225 -13.06 29.03 6.09
N PHE A 226 -14.36 29.30 6.14
CA PHE A 226 -15.10 29.74 4.98
C PHE A 226 -16.15 30.80 5.37
N ALA A 227 -16.43 31.65 4.41
CA ALA A 227 -17.51 32.63 4.48
C ALA A 227 -18.33 32.57 3.19
N GLY A 228 -19.62 32.61 3.33
CA GLY A 228 -20.55 32.61 2.20
C GLY A 228 -21.60 33.72 2.36
N ILE A 229 -22.10 34.19 1.23
CA ILE A 229 -23.21 35.14 1.16
C ILE A 229 -24.20 34.70 0.10
N ASP A 230 -25.48 34.69 0.48
CA ASP A 230 -26.60 34.52 -0.45
C ASP A 230 -26.87 35.88 -1.10
N LEU A 231 -26.42 36.04 -2.36
CA LEU A 231 -26.51 37.30 -3.12
C LEU A 231 -27.96 37.59 -3.57
N TRP A 232 -28.54 36.57 -4.24
CA TRP A 232 -29.94 36.58 -4.69
C TRP A 232 -30.56 35.20 -4.47
N ASP A 233 -31.83 35.06 -4.77
CA ASP A 233 -32.50 33.76 -4.76
C ASP A 233 -31.82 32.79 -5.73
N GLY A 234 -31.31 31.74 -5.16
CA GLY A 234 -30.52 30.71 -5.87
C GLY A 234 -29.05 31.06 -6.10
N LEU A 235 -28.58 32.30 -5.95
CA LEU A 235 -27.19 32.69 -6.19
C LEU A 235 -26.41 32.88 -4.88
N LYS A 236 -25.37 32.09 -4.70
CA LYS A 236 -24.50 32.12 -3.54
C LYS A 236 -23.04 32.30 -3.95
N PHE A 237 -22.33 33.20 -3.26
CA PHE A 237 -20.87 33.28 -3.31
C PHE A 237 -20.27 32.69 -2.01
N GLN A 238 -19.19 31.95 -2.14
CA GLN A 238 -18.46 31.40 -1.00
C GLN A 238 -16.97 31.51 -1.24
N THR A 239 -16.24 32.01 -0.25
CA THR A 239 -14.80 32.00 -0.21
C THR A 239 -14.32 31.10 0.94
N SER A 240 -13.19 30.41 0.75
CA SER A 240 -12.60 29.62 1.81
C SER A 240 -11.08 29.65 1.74
N PHE A 241 -10.47 29.53 2.92
CA PHE A 241 -9.05 29.34 3.08
C PHE A 241 -8.79 28.13 3.96
N ALA A 242 -7.98 27.21 3.44
CA ALA A 242 -7.56 26.03 4.19
C ALA A 242 -6.02 26.02 4.32
N TYR A 243 -5.56 25.56 5.48
CA TYR A 243 -4.15 25.38 5.78
C TYR A 243 -3.94 23.99 6.36
N ALA A 244 -3.07 23.22 5.75
CA ALA A 244 -2.63 21.91 6.21
C ALA A 244 -1.14 21.99 6.55
N PHE A 245 -0.79 21.50 7.72
CA PHE A 245 0.58 21.48 8.22
C PHE A 245 0.93 20.10 8.72
N ASP A 246 1.99 19.53 8.19
CA ASP A 246 2.56 18.26 8.61
C ASP A 246 3.98 18.50 9.12
N LEU A 247 4.28 18.01 10.31
CA LEU A 247 5.61 17.97 10.90
C LEU A 247 5.95 16.52 11.25
N ASN A 248 7.12 16.07 10.83
CA ASN A 248 7.70 14.81 11.31
C ASN A 248 9.05 15.11 11.95
N ALA A 249 9.22 14.67 13.17
CA ALA A 249 10.47 14.70 13.90
C ALA A 249 10.89 13.26 14.20
N THR A 250 12.00 12.82 13.65
CA THR A 250 12.58 11.51 13.91
C THR A 250 13.90 11.67 14.63
N LYS A 251 14.05 10.99 15.73
CA LYS A 251 15.29 10.85 16.47
C LYS A 251 15.75 9.40 16.41
N SER A 252 16.96 9.13 15.96
CA SER A 252 17.44 7.78 15.73
C SER A 252 18.86 7.60 16.20
N TYR A 253 19.02 6.92 17.33
CA TYR A 253 20.31 6.55 17.89
C TYR A 253 20.65 5.10 17.58
N SER A 254 21.77 4.88 16.93
CA SER A 254 22.35 3.57 16.65
C SER A 254 23.59 3.38 17.53
N PRO A 255 23.57 2.42 18.48
CA PRO A 255 24.72 2.14 19.33
C PRO A 255 25.88 1.51 18.53
N LYS A 256 27.01 1.36 19.13
CA LYS A 256 28.10 0.52 18.61
C LYS A 256 27.55 -0.88 18.33
N SER A 257 27.96 -1.47 17.23
CA SER A 257 27.66 -2.89 17.01
C SER A 257 28.26 -3.69 18.14
N PRO A 258 27.51 -4.48 18.92
CA PRO A 258 28.10 -5.26 20.00
C PRO A 258 29.08 -6.32 19.48
N ALA A 259 30.03 -6.71 20.34
CA ALA A 259 30.89 -7.87 20.04
C ALA A 259 30.04 -9.13 19.86
N ARG A 260 30.50 -10.03 18.99
CA ARG A 260 29.82 -11.31 18.74
C ARG A 260 30.61 -12.43 19.44
N TYR A 261 29.89 -13.31 20.07
CA TYR A 261 30.45 -14.41 20.86
C TYR A 261 29.92 -15.75 20.32
N ASP A 262 30.70 -16.80 20.51
CA ASP A 262 30.25 -18.19 20.35
C ASP A 262 29.61 -18.72 21.66
N ALA A 263 29.18 -19.97 21.64
CA ALA A 263 28.60 -20.64 22.79
C ALA A 263 29.57 -20.75 23.97
N GLU A 264 30.89 -20.82 23.72
CA GLU A 264 31.95 -20.88 24.73
C GLU A 264 32.31 -19.50 25.29
N GLY A 265 31.76 -18.39 24.72
CA GLY A 265 32.07 -17.03 25.13
C GLY A 265 33.31 -16.43 24.46
N ASN A 266 33.85 -17.06 23.42
CA ASN A 266 34.97 -16.49 22.68
C ASN A 266 34.47 -15.42 21.71
N ILE A 267 35.23 -14.34 21.55
CA ILE A 267 34.92 -13.26 20.61
C ILE A 267 35.10 -13.74 19.16
N ARG A 268 34.02 -13.78 18.40
CA ARG A 268 34.02 -14.07 16.96
C ARG A 268 34.13 -12.84 16.11
N LYS A 269 33.55 -11.71 16.58
CA LYS A 269 33.68 -10.40 15.96
C LYS A 269 33.81 -9.35 17.05
N ALA A 270 34.78 -8.45 16.92
CA ALA A 270 34.94 -7.34 17.83
C ALA A 270 33.75 -6.35 17.73
N ALA A 271 33.54 -5.61 18.80
CA ALA A 271 32.56 -4.52 18.80
C ALA A 271 32.90 -3.49 17.72
N GLY A 272 31.90 -2.84 17.18
CA GLY A 272 32.07 -1.70 16.29
C GLY A 272 32.64 -0.49 17.06
N GLU A 273 33.30 0.39 16.32
CA GLU A 273 34.01 1.52 16.92
C GLU A 273 33.11 2.74 17.17
N THR A 274 32.04 2.89 16.37
CA THR A 274 31.24 4.12 16.38
C THR A 274 29.77 3.88 16.64
N ASN A 275 29.20 4.73 17.45
CA ASN A 275 27.77 4.96 17.62
C ASN A 275 27.37 6.23 16.88
N LYS A 276 26.08 6.37 16.54
CA LYS A 276 25.57 7.47 15.72
C LYS A 276 24.22 7.93 16.20
N GLU A 277 24.04 9.22 16.28
CA GLU A 277 22.73 9.87 16.35
C GLU A 277 22.41 10.55 15.03
N GLU A 278 21.13 10.47 14.60
CA GLU A 278 20.60 11.15 13.44
C GLU A 278 19.22 11.71 13.76
N ASP A 279 19.11 13.03 13.72
CA ASP A 279 17.86 13.77 13.82
C ASP A 279 17.39 14.20 12.45
N TYR A 280 16.15 13.85 12.14
CA TYR A 280 15.50 14.17 10.91
C TYR A 280 14.22 14.96 11.16
N TRP A 281 14.12 16.12 10.53
CA TRP A 281 12.97 17.00 10.63
C TRP A 281 12.46 17.30 9.23
N TYR A 282 11.16 17.05 8.99
CA TYR A 282 10.53 17.60 7.83
C TYR A 282 9.24 18.34 8.17
N ARG A 283 8.97 19.38 7.43
CA ARG A 283 7.78 20.20 7.53
C ARG A 283 7.18 20.37 6.14
N ASN A 284 5.90 20.06 6.01
CA ASN A 284 5.14 20.33 4.81
C ASN A 284 3.98 21.27 5.15
N ALA A 285 3.90 22.41 4.48
CA ALA A 285 2.83 23.37 4.64
C ALA A 285 2.10 23.55 3.31
N THR A 286 0.80 23.27 3.29
CA THR A 286 -0.04 23.43 2.11
C THR A 286 -1.20 24.36 2.44
N TRP A 287 -1.37 25.40 1.66
CA TRP A 287 -2.53 26.29 1.76
C TRP A 287 -3.38 26.19 0.50
N THR A 288 -4.69 26.38 0.67
CA THR A 288 -5.66 26.38 -0.41
C THR A 288 -6.61 27.54 -0.23
N SER A 289 -6.71 28.38 -1.25
CA SER A 289 -7.74 29.42 -1.35
C SER A 289 -8.74 29.02 -2.43
N GLU A 290 -10.02 29.06 -2.15
CA GLU A 290 -11.07 28.67 -3.07
C GLU A 290 -12.22 29.67 -3.04
N ASN A 291 -12.67 30.08 -4.23
CA ASN A 291 -13.80 31.00 -4.43
C ASN A 291 -14.81 30.34 -5.35
N LEU A 292 -16.05 30.25 -4.90
CA LEU A 292 -17.11 29.54 -5.59
C LEU A 292 -18.31 30.48 -5.77
N LEU A 293 -18.85 30.56 -6.96
CA LEU A 293 -20.12 31.19 -7.26
C LEU A 293 -21.07 30.08 -7.73
N THR A 294 -22.16 29.87 -7.00
CA THR A 294 -23.12 28.80 -7.26
C THR A 294 -24.50 29.38 -7.50
N TYR A 295 -25.13 28.99 -8.58
CA TYR A 295 -26.52 29.31 -8.88
C TYR A 295 -27.36 28.04 -8.95
N ASN A 296 -28.39 27.93 -8.11
CA ASN A 296 -29.35 26.82 -8.06
C ASN A 296 -30.77 27.37 -8.20
N LYS A 297 -31.46 26.94 -9.24
CA LYS A 297 -32.82 27.36 -9.45
C LYS A 297 -33.65 26.25 -10.11
N GLN A 298 -34.86 26.07 -9.62
CA GLN A 298 -35.87 25.23 -10.24
C GLN A 298 -36.96 26.12 -10.87
N PHE A 299 -37.26 25.85 -12.13
CA PHE A 299 -38.29 26.54 -12.92
C PHE A 299 -39.23 25.47 -13.45
N ASP A 300 -40.40 25.30 -12.85
CA ASP A 300 -41.35 24.25 -13.19
C ASP A 300 -40.64 22.88 -13.24
N LYS A 301 -40.49 22.27 -14.41
CA LYS A 301 -39.83 20.99 -14.68
C LYS A 301 -38.32 21.11 -14.91
N HIS A 302 -37.78 22.31 -14.95
CA HIS A 302 -36.38 22.59 -15.23
C HIS A 302 -35.59 22.78 -13.93
N ASN A 303 -34.55 22.01 -13.73
CA ASN A 303 -33.61 22.16 -12.63
C ASN A 303 -32.25 22.59 -13.19
N VAL A 304 -31.77 23.76 -12.78
CA VAL A 304 -30.47 24.31 -13.24
C VAL A 304 -29.56 24.53 -12.05
N ASN A 305 -28.36 23.95 -12.12
CA ASN A 305 -27.29 24.21 -11.18
C ASN A 305 -26.03 24.63 -11.95
N VAL A 306 -25.54 25.83 -11.68
CA VAL A 306 -24.30 26.37 -12.27
C VAL A 306 -23.32 26.66 -11.17
N LEU A 307 -22.08 26.24 -11.36
CA LEU A 307 -20.97 26.53 -10.47
C LEU A 307 -19.82 27.10 -11.28
N LEU A 308 -19.29 28.23 -10.82
CA LEU A 308 -18.03 28.81 -11.28
C LEU A 308 -17.07 28.84 -10.10
N GLY A 309 -15.84 28.44 -10.33
CA GLY A 309 -14.86 28.33 -9.27
C GLY A 309 -13.47 28.77 -9.69
N HIS A 310 -12.75 29.32 -8.73
CA HIS A 310 -11.32 29.60 -8.80
C HIS A 310 -10.65 29.04 -7.56
N SER A 311 -9.53 28.33 -7.73
CA SER A 311 -8.78 27.73 -6.63
C SER A 311 -7.28 27.93 -6.85
N VAL A 312 -6.57 28.22 -5.77
CA VAL A 312 -5.11 28.25 -5.74
C VAL A 312 -4.62 27.38 -4.59
N ILE A 313 -3.68 26.52 -4.88
CA ILE A 313 -2.99 25.67 -3.92
C ILE A 313 -1.51 26.04 -3.95
N GLY A 314 -0.91 26.25 -2.79
CA GLY A 314 0.54 26.37 -2.65
C GLY A 314 1.04 25.41 -1.60
N SER A 315 2.12 24.71 -1.89
CA SER A 315 2.75 23.77 -0.97
C SER A 315 4.24 24.08 -0.88
N ARG A 316 4.76 24.06 0.35
CA ARG A 316 6.18 24.19 0.62
C ARG A 316 6.62 23.09 1.57
N PHE A 317 7.58 22.34 1.10
CA PHE A 317 8.26 21.29 1.84
C PHE A 317 9.62 21.79 2.31
N TYR A 318 10.01 21.45 3.51
CA TYR A 318 11.32 21.74 4.10
C TYR A 318 11.82 20.55 4.88
N LYS A 319 13.06 20.16 4.67
CA LYS A 319 13.70 19.02 5.30
C LYS A 319 15.06 19.40 5.84
N THR A 320 15.39 18.95 7.07
CA THR A 320 16.71 19.06 7.67
C THR A 320 17.07 17.72 8.29
N THR A 321 18.33 17.33 8.17
CA THR A 321 18.91 16.18 8.86
C THR A 321 20.19 16.63 9.50
N ALA A 322 20.34 16.36 10.80
CA ALA A 322 21.58 16.53 11.56
C ALA A 322 22.06 15.17 12.02
N SER A 323 23.36 14.96 12.06
CA SER A 323 23.93 13.69 12.54
C SER A 323 25.29 13.90 13.18
N ILE A 324 25.61 13.06 14.15
CA ILE A 324 26.91 13.04 14.81
C ILE A 324 27.26 11.63 15.26
N GLN A 325 28.53 11.37 15.49
CA GLN A 325 29.03 10.08 15.94
C GLN A 325 29.95 10.28 17.17
N GLY A 326 30.37 9.13 17.77
CA GLY A 326 31.39 9.14 18.81
C GLY A 326 30.88 9.59 20.17
N PHE A 327 29.80 8.98 20.62
CA PHE A 327 29.29 9.19 21.97
C PHE A 327 30.10 8.42 23.02
N PRO A 328 30.44 9.05 24.17
CA PRO A 328 31.22 8.41 25.22
C PRO A 328 30.44 7.31 25.95
N THR A 329 29.10 7.30 25.88
CA THR A 329 28.22 6.34 26.53
C THR A 329 27.00 6.04 25.62
N GLU A 330 26.45 4.84 25.76
CA GLU A 330 25.23 4.43 25.02
C GLU A 330 23.93 4.99 25.63
N ASN A 331 24.01 5.68 26.78
CA ASN A 331 22.86 6.21 27.50
C ASN A 331 22.56 7.69 27.18
N ILE A 332 23.44 8.36 26.42
CA ILE A 332 23.28 9.76 26.01
C ILE A 332 23.17 9.76 24.48
N TYR A 333 22.06 10.21 23.97
CA TYR A 333 21.75 10.28 22.53
C TYR A 333 21.17 11.64 22.14
N GLU A 334 21.82 12.71 22.65
CA GLU A 334 21.59 14.09 22.19
C GLU A 334 22.74 14.50 21.28
N LEU A 335 22.46 15.28 20.21
CA LEU A 335 23.48 15.67 19.25
C LEU A 335 24.76 16.28 19.88
N ASP A 336 24.61 17.06 20.97
CA ASP A 336 25.75 17.65 21.71
C ASP A 336 26.65 16.62 22.42
N GLY A 337 26.14 15.36 22.57
CA GLY A 337 26.93 14.30 23.22
C GLY A 337 27.93 13.62 22.32
N GLY A 338 27.83 13.78 20.99
CA GLY A 338 28.75 13.22 20.01
C GLY A 338 29.98 14.14 19.78
N THR A 339 31.08 13.56 19.33
CA THR A 339 32.34 14.29 19.19
C THR A 339 32.98 14.22 17.81
N ILE A 340 32.50 13.32 16.94
CA ILE A 340 33.13 13.09 15.63
C ILE A 340 32.08 13.10 14.50
N ASN A 341 32.53 13.45 13.31
CA ASN A 341 31.76 13.43 12.06
C ASN A 341 30.43 14.19 12.14
N PRO A 342 30.39 15.46 12.60
CA PRO A 342 29.16 16.25 12.56
C PRO A 342 28.71 16.41 11.10
N GLY A 343 27.42 16.19 10.85
CA GLY A 343 26.83 16.28 9.54
C GLY A 343 25.52 17.08 9.57
N ALA A 344 25.33 17.96 8.58
CA ALA A 344 24.08 18.67 8.38
C ALA A 344 23.69 18.66 6.92
N LYS A 345 22.42 18.37 6.61
CA LYS A 345 21.84 18.42 5.26
C LYS A 345 20.45 19.03 5.33
N GLY A 346 20.07 19.73 4.27
CA GLY A 346 18.72 20.28 4.18
C GLY A 346 18.37 20.65 2.75
N ASN A 347 17.07 20.61 2.47
CA ASN A 347 16.52 21.08 1.20
C ASN A 347 15.12 21.62 1.39
N SER A 348 14.68 22.43 0.44
CA SER A 348 13.29 22.87 0.36
C SER A 348 12.77 22.76 -1.06
N GLU A 349 11.48 22.47 -1.17
CA GLU A 349 10.77 22.39 -2.45
C GLU A 349 9.45 23.13 -2.33
N GLU A 350 8.98 23.67 -3.44
CA GLU A 350 7.66 24.27 -3.49
C GLU A 350 6.98 24.02 -4.84
N TYR A 351 5.66 23.98 -4.81
CA TYR A 351 4.85 24.00 -6.02
C TYR A 351 3.57 24.79 -5.81
N LYS A 352 2.98 25.26 -6.91
CA LYS A 352 1.71 25.95 -6.96
C LYS A 352 0.83 25.37 -8.05
N LEU A 353 -0.46 25.32 -7.78
CA LEU A 353 -1.49 24.91 -8.72
C LEU A 353 -2.59 25.97 -8.70
N GLN A 354 -2.95 26.50 -9.86
CA GLN A 354 -4.06 27.42 -10.02
C GLN A 354 -5.10 26.80 -10.95
N SER A 355 -6.37 26.98 -10.63
CA SER A 355 -7.46 26.33 -11.34
C SER A 355 -8.64 27.27 -11.52
N PHE A 356 -9.17 27.32 -12.73
CA PHE A 356 -10.48 27.91 -13.05
C PHE A 356 -11.39 26.80 -13.50
N PHE A 357 -12.61 26.74 -12.99
CA PHE A 357 -13.52 25.67 -13.34
C PHE A 357 -14.99 26.13 -13.37
N GLY A 358 -15.75 25.46 -14.22
CA GLY A 358 -17.18 25.64 -14.33
C GLY A 358 -17.91 24.31 -14.46
N ARG A 359 -19.11 24.26 -13.93
CA ARG A 359 -20.02 23.13 -14.06
C ARG A 359 -21.45 23.65 -14.30
N VAL A 360 -22.13 23.00 -15.21
CA VAL A 360 -23.56 23.17 -15.45
C VAL A 360 -24.24 21.81 -15.33
N ASN A 361 -25.16 21.68 -14.39
CA ASN A 361 -26.09 20.58 -14.30
C ASN A 361 -27.47 21.07 -14.73
N TYR A 362 -28.09 20.31 -15.61
CA TYR A 362 -29.45 20.57 -16.08
C TYR A 362 -30.28 19.29 -16.00
N GLY A 363 -31.42 19.39 -15.37
CA GLY A 363 -32.43 18.34 -15.29
C GLY A 363 -33.76 18.83 -15.86
N TYR A 364 -34.42 17.97 -16.66
CA TYR A 364 -35.75 18.20 -17.15
C TYR A 364 -36.70 17.11 -16.70
N ASP A 365 -37.73 17.48 -15.93
CA ASP A 365 -38.83 16.62 -15.45
C ASP A 365 -38.33 15.36 -14.70
N ASP A 366 -37.13 15.44 -14.04
CA ASP A 366 -36.40 14.32 -13.41
C ASP A 366 -36.20 13.11 -14.34
N ARG A 367 -36.31 13.32 -15.67
CA ARG A 367 -36.14 12.30 -16.72
C ARG A 367 -34.85 12.43 -17.48
N TYR A 368 -34.56 13.65 -17.95
CA TYR A 368 -33.37 13.94 -18.75
C TYR A 368 -32.39 14.76 -17.94
N LEU A 369 -31.19 14.20 -17.74
CA LEU A 369 -30.15 14.80 -16.94
C LEU A 369 -28.94 15.07 -17.83
N PHE A 370 -28.38 16.26 -17.71
CA PHE A 370 -27.20 16.67 -18.44
C PHE A 370 -26.22 17.35 -17.49
N GLU A 371 -24.94 17.03 -17.60
CA GLU A 371 -23.88 17.70 -16.88
C GLU A 371 -22.73 18.02 -17.83
N PHE A 372 -22.24 19.26 -17.77
CA PHE A 372 -21.05 19.72 -18.43
C PHE A 372 -20.09 20.29 -17.39
N ASN A 373 -18.82 19.85 -17.41
CA ASN A 373 -17.76 20.40 -16.61
C ASN A 373 -16.61 20.83 -17.51
N ILE A 374 -15.98 21.94 -17.16
CA ILE A 374 -14.73 22.39 -17.76
C ILE A 374 -13.80 22.86 -16.67
N ARG A 375 -12.53 22.49 -16.78
CA ARG A 375 -11.51 22.91 -15.86
C ARG A 375 -10.23 23.30 -16.60
N HIS A 376 -9.66 24.45 -16.23
CA HIS A 376 -8.41 24.98 -16.77
C HIS A 376 -7.42 25.09 -15.61
N ASP A 377 -6.43 24.20 -15.60
CA ASP A 377 -5.47 24.03 -14.50
C ASP A 377 -4.06 24.43 -14.96
N GLY A 378 -3.38 25.23 -14.13
CA GLY A 378 -2.00 25.62 -14.34
C GLY A 378 -1.11 25.15 -13.18
N SER A 379 -0.01 24.47 -13.49
CA SER A 379 0.95 23.89 -12.53
C SER A 379 2.34 24.49 -12.69
N SER A 380 2.98 24.83 -11.57
CA SER A 380 4.39 25.23 -11.55
C SER A 380 5.38 24.08 -11.85
N ARG A 381 4.91 22.84 -11.87
CA ARG A 381 5.70 21.65 -12.25
C ARG A 381 5.90 21.54 -13.75
N MET A 382 5.12 22.31 -14.54
CA MET A 382 5.19 22.35 -15.99
C MET A 382 5.95 23.61 -16.47
N PRO A 383 6.66 23.54 -17.60
CA PRO A 383 7.33 24.69 -18.19
C PRO A 383 6.31 25.76 -18.60
N LYS A 384 6.76 26.98 -18.80
CA LYS A 384 5.89 28.15 -19.07
C LYS A 384 4.95 27.93 -20.25
N ALA A 385 5.42 27.33 -21.34
CA ALA A 385 4.64 27.07 -22.55
C ALA A 385 3.48 26.08 -22.32
N ASN A 386 3.70 25.02 -21.50
CA ASN A 386 2.76 23.95 -21.25
C ASN A 386 2.15 23.98 -19.84
N ARG A 387 2.26 25.14 -19.17
CA ARG A 387 1.82 25.31 -17.76
C ARG A 387 0.34 25.04 -17.56
N TYR A 388 -0.48 25.45 -18.49
CA TYR A 388 -1.93 25.33 -18.41
C TYR A 388 -2.47 24.26 -19.35
N ALA A 389 -3.44 23.48 -18.86
CA ALA A 389 -4.18 22.50 -19.65
C ALA A 389 -5.68 22.55 -19.33
N THR A 390 -6.50 22.18 -20.31
CA THR A 390 -7.97 22.22 -20.21
C THR A 390 -8.56 20.83 -20.24
N PHE A 391 -9.46 20.55 -19.29
CA PHE A 391 -10.06 19.25 -19.05
C PHE A 391 -11.59 19.34 -19.08
N PRO A 392 -12.22 19.16 -20.25
CA PRO A 392 -13.67 19.12 -20.37
C PRO A 392 -14.22 17.73 -20.03
N SER A 393 -15.45 17.68 -19.52
CA SER A 393 -16.24 16.45 -19.40
C SER A 393 -17.73 16.74 -19.61
N VAL A 394 -18.42 15.73 -20.11
CA VAL A 394 -19.86 15.77 -20.35
C VAL A 394 -20.48 14.44 -19.94
N SER A 395 -21.66 14.51 -19.33
CA SER A 395 -22.47 13.32 -19.07
C SER A 395 -23.94 13.57 -19.35
N GLY A 396 -24.64 12.51 -19.79
CA GLY A 396 -26.07 12.46 -19.97
C GLY A 396 -26.69 11.34 -19.20
N GLY A 397 -27.88 11.53 -18.68
CA GLY A 397 -28.66 10.50 -18.00
C GLY A 397 -30.12 10.54 -18.47
N TRP A 398 -30.65 9.36 -18.73
CA TRP A 398 -32.05 9.18 -19.06
C TRP A 398 -32.71 8.26 -18.05
N VAL A 399 -33.61 8.83 -17.23
CA VAL A 399 -34.40 8.10 -16.24
C VAL A 399 -35.68 7.59 -16.95
N PHE A 400 -35.51 6.50 -17.71
CA PHE A 400 -36.58 5.97 -18.54
C PHE A 400 -37.70 5.34 -17.70
N SER A 401 -37.49 5.00 -16.45
CA SER A 401 -38.57 4.60 -15.53
C SER A 401 -39.60 5.68 -15.26
N ASN A 402 -39.24 6.99 -15.49
CA ASN A 402 -40.15 8.10 -15.32
C ASN A 402 -40.98 8.41 -16.59
N GLU A 403 -40.77 7.66 -17.68
CA GLU A 403 -41.59 7.77 -18.89
C GLU A 403 -42.98 7.18 -18.70
N GLU A 404 -44.00 7.72 -19.42
CA GLU A 404 -45.36 7.27 -19.29
C GLU A 404 -45.53 5.76 -19.53
N LEU A 405 -44.81 5.20 -20.52
CA LEU A 405 -44.83 3.79 -20.88
C LEU A 405 -44.36 2.86 -19.75
N MET A 406 -43.63 3.40 -18.78
CA MET A 406 -43.07 2.59 -17.68
C MET A 406 -43.90 2.66 -16.40
N LYS A 407 -44.88 3.53 -16.30
CA LYS A 407 -45.71 3.76 -15.09
C LYS A 407 -46.53 2.53 -14.69
N ASP A 408 -46.90 1.67 -15.62
CA ASP A 408 -47.71 0.49 -15.37
C ASP A 408 -46.91 -0.69 -14.79
N TYR A 409 -45.56 -0.64 -14.83
CA TYR A 409 -44.70 -1.68 -14.32
C TYR A 409 -44.42 -1.51 -12.82
N LYS A 410 -45.39 -1.87 -11.95
CA LYS A 410 -45.39 -1.67 -10.49
C LYS A 410 -44.16 -2.23 -9.77
N ASN A 411 -43.55 -3.29 -10.31
CA ASN A 411 -42.36 -3.91 -9.70
C ASN A 411 -41.04 -3.32 -10.16
N PHE A 412 -41.08 -2.40 -11.13
CA PHE A 412 -39.92 -1.71 -11.68
C PHE A 412 -39.87 -0.28 -11.12
N SER A 413 -38.89 0.00 -10.26
CA SER A 413 -38.85 1.24 -9.46
C SER A 413 -37.89 2.28 -10.00
N LEU A 414 -36.86 1.85 -10.69
CA LEU A 414 -35.83 2.73 -11.28
C LEU A 414 -35.29 2.09 -12.56
N GLY A 415 -35.21 2.89 -13.60
CA GLY A 415 -34.48 2.57 -14.81
C GLY A 415 -33.77 3.83 -15.30
N LYS A 416 -32.44 3.81 -15.24
CA LYS A 416 -31.63 4.95 -15.66
C LYS A 416 -30.44 4.49 -16.50
N LEU A 417 -30.34 5.06 -17.70
CA LEU A 417 -29.17 4.93 -18.56
C LEU A 417 -28.26 6.13 -18.37
N ARG A 418 -26.96 5.92 -18.18
CA ARG A 418 -25.94 6.98 -18.06
C ARG A 418 -24.87 6.80 -19.12
N LEU A 419 -24.42 7.91 -19.70
CA LEU A 419 -23.30 7.98 -20.62
C LEU A 419 -22.42 9.14 -20.19
N SER A 420 -21.12 8.93 -20.10
CA SER A 420 -20.18 10.01 -19.83
C SER A 420 -18.90 9.88 -20.66
N TRP A 421 -18.37 11.05 -20.98
CA TRP A 421 -17.07 11.22 -21.61
C TRP A 421 -16.33 12.37 -20.94
N GLY A 422 -15.01 12.21 -20.72
CA GLY A 422 -14.23 13.30 -20.17
C GLY A 422 -12.73 13.11 -20.35
N LYS A 423 -12.03 14.24 -20.23
CA LYS A 423 -10.58 14.29 -20.12
C LYS A 423 -10.19 14.71 -18.71
N LEU A 424 -9.16 14.06 -18.17
CA LEU A 424 -8.56 14.35 -16.88
C LEU A 424 -7.05 14.52 -17.07
N GLY A 425 -6.44 15.42 -16.30
CA GLY A 425 -5.01 15.63 -16.30
C GLY A 425 -4.31 14.95 -15.15
N ASN A 426 -3.05 14.65 -15.33
CA ASN A 426 -2.12 14.31 -14.26
C ASN A 426 -0.84 15.14 -14.40
N GLN A 427 -0.35 15.68 -13.28
CA GLN A 427 0.86 16.49 -13.20
C GLN A 427 1.89 15.93 -12.21
N GLU A 428 1.68 14.70 -11.72
CA GLU A 428 2.51 14.12 -10.66
C GLU A 428 3.87 13.70 -11.22
N ILE A 429 4.73 14.71 -11.41
CA ILE A 429 6.16 14.58 -11.68
C ILE A 429 6.94 15.33 -10.59
N GLY A 430 8.22 15.09 -10.48
CA GLY A 430 9.07 15.83 -9.57
C GLY A 430 9.02 17.35 -9.82
N ASN A 431 9.18 18.13 -8.75
CA ASN A 431 9.31 19.59 -8.90
C ASN A 431 10.54 19.90 -9.75
N TYR A 432 10.42 20.89 -10.64
CA TYR A 432 11.50 21.34 -11.53
C TYR A 432 12.01 20.30 -12.54
N ALA A 433 11.26 19.24 -12.84
CA ALA A 433 11.66 18.15 -13.75
C ALA A 433 11.95 18.63 -15.19
N TYR A 434 11.46 19.79 -15.58
CA TYR A 434 11.71 20.43 -16.89
C TYR A 434 13.02 21.21 -16.94
N ALA A 435 13.64 21.55 -15.79
CA ALA A 435 14.79 22.43 -15.70
C ALA A 435 16.11 21.65 -15.60
N ALA A 436 17.18 22.24 -16.05
CA ALA A 436 18.52 21.76 -15.73
C ALA A 436 18.77 21.92 -14.23
N THR A 437 19.11 20.83 -13.54
CA THR A 437 19.47 20.85 -12.14
C THR A 437 20.98 20.80 -11.95
N LEU A 438 21.47 21.47 -10.91
CA LEU A 438 22.89 21.48 -10.55
C LEU A 438 23.06 20.69 -9.24
N GLY A 439 24.07 19.85 -9.18
CA GLY A 439 24.48 19.09 -7.99
C GLY A 439 25.86 19.48 -7.50
N ALA A 440 26.08 19.47 -6.20
CA ALA A 440 27.35 19.77 -5.56
C ALA A 440 28.35 18.58 -5.61
N SER A 441 28.45 17.91 -6.75
CA SER A 441 29.32 16.73 -6.96
C SER A 441 30.47 16.99 -7.91
N GLY A 442 30.55 18.19 -8.51
CA GLY A 442 31.59 18.59 -9.47
C GLY A 442 32.89 19.06 -8.81
N ASN A 443 33.33 18.37 -7.77
CA ASN A 443 34.55 18.73 -7.07
C ASN A 443 35.78 18.47 -7.92
N TYR A 444 36.78 19.36 -7.86
CA TYR A 444 38.00 19.28 -8.64
C TYR A 444 39.25 19.56 -7.78
N PHE A 445 40.37 18.98 -8.17
CA PHE A 445 41.68 19.27 -7.61
C PHE A 445 42.45 20.06 -8.63
N PHE A 446 42.82 21.31 -8.33
CA PHE A 446 43.59 22.16 -9.26
C PHE A 446 45.07 21.86 -9.22
N ASP A 447 45.57 21.28 -8.10
CA ASP A 447 46.96 20.91 -7.90
C ASP A 447 47.13 19.44 -7.53
N GLN A 448 48.25 18.81 -7.90
CA GLN A 448 48.65 17.51 -7.40
C GLN A 448 48.93 17.57 -5.89
N GLY A 449 48.00 17.03 -5.09
CA GLY A 449 48.11 17.08 -3.62
C GLY A 449 47.43 18.29 -2.97
N GLY A 450 46.75 19.14 -3.74
CA GLY A 450 45.95 20.26 -3.23
C GLY A 450 44.60 19.85 -2.62
N ASP A 451 43.97 20.78 -1.92
CA ASP A 451 42.63 20.56 -1.32
C ASP A 451 41.54 20.44 -2.39
N LYS A 452 40.60 19.58 -2.12
CA LYS A 452 39.40 19.37 -2.93
C LYS A 452 38.56 20.64 -2.95
N GLN A 453 38.46 21.28 -4.11
CA GLN A 453 37.63 22.46 -4.31
C GLN A 453 36.18 22.03 -4.62
N ALA A 454 35.23 22.64 -3.91
CA ALA A 454 33.82 22.40 -4.13
C ALA A 454 33.35 23.00 -5.44
N GLY A 455 32.67 22.20 -6.25
CA GLY A 455 32.11 22.65 -7.52
C GLY A 455 30.69 22.15 -7.71
N MET A 456 30.02 22.75 -8.69
CA MET A 456 28.67 22.33 -9.10
C MET A 456 28.69 21.82 -10.54
N VAL A 457 27.97 20.77 -10.81
CA VAL A 457 27.83 20.16 -12.12
C VAL A 457 26.35 19.97 -12.45
N GLN A 458 26.01 20.12 -13.72
CA GLN A 458 24.68 19.77 -14.18
C GLN A 458 24.41 18.27 -13.95
N THR A 459 23.24 17.93 -13.41
CA THR A 459 22.86 16.55 -13.03
C THR A 459 21.73 15.98 -13.88
N SER A 460 21.00 16.82 -14.63
CA SER A 460 19.91 16.38 -15.48
C SER A 460 19.87 17.16 -16.79
N VAL A 461 19.42 16.48 -17.85
CA VAL A 461 19.11 17.13 -19.12
C VAL A 461 17.75 17.80 -19.00
N PRO A 462 17.63 19.12 -19.30
CA PRO A 462 16.34 19.79 -19.27
C PRO A 462 15.45 19.34 -20.43
N ASN A 463 14.13 19.42 -20.21
CA ASN A 463 13.14 19.25 -21.28
C ASN A 463 12.01 20.28 -21.08
N GLU A 464 12.03 21.32 -21.89
CA GLU A 464 11.02 22.39 -21.84
C GLU A 464 9.72 22.04 -22.59
N ASP A 465 9.67 20.90 -23.26
CA ASP A 465 8.49 20.43 -24.00
C ASP A 465 7.56 19.54 -23.16
N ILE A 466 7.92 19.27 -21.90
CA ILE A 466 7.08 18.50 -20.98
C ILE A 466 5.68 19.09 -20.90
N LYS A 467 4.67 18.23 -21.04
CA LYS A 467 3.25 18.57 -20.92
C LYS A 467 2.53 17.62 -19.97
N TRP A 468 1.29 17.93 -19.69
CA TRP A 468 0.41 17.15 -18.85
C TRP A 468 0.13 15.76 -19.43
N GLU A 469 0.15 14.74 -18.57
CA GLU A 469 -0.43 13.45 -18.91
C GLU A 469 -1.95 13.63 -19.02
N THR A 470 -2.58 12.95 -19.98
CA THR A 470 -4.01 13.07 -20.25
C THR A 470 -4.68 11.71 -20.19
N THR A 471 -5.70 11.58 -19.35
CA THR A 471 -6.58 10.40 -19.32
C THR A 471 -7.91 10.74 -19.95
N ARG A 472 -8.26 10.06 -21.05
CA ARG A 472 -9.60 10.07 -21.64
C ARG A 472 -10.40 8.90 -21.09
N SER A 473 -11.63 9.16 -20.60
CA SER A 473 -12.52 8.15 -20.07
C SER A 473 -13.86 8.18 -20.78
N ILE A 474 -14.39 6.99 -21.08
CA ILE A 474 -15.77 6.78 -21.55
C ILE A 474 -16.41 5.80 -20.60
N ASN A 475 -17.62 6.11 -20.10
CA ASN A 475 -18.39 5.22 -19.24
C ASN A 475 -19.83 5.11 -19.79
N VAL A 476 -20.35 3.89 -19.75
CA VAL A 476 -21.77 3.59 -20.02
C VAL A 476 -22.29 2.79 -18.84
N ALA A 477 -23.37 3.23 -18.22
CA ALA A 477 -23.93 2.57 -17.05
C ALA A 477 -25.45 2.45 -17.11
N LEU A 478 -25.96 1.35 -16.57
CA LEU A 478 -27.36 1.04 -16.43
C LEU A 478 -27.68 0.81 -14.95
N ASP A 479 -28.52 1.70 -14.39
CA ASP A 479 -29.03 1.60 -13.02
C ASP A 479 -30.46 1.08 -13.05
N LEU A 480 -30.74 0.00 -12.34
CA LEU A 480 -32.07 -0.63 -12.25
C LEU A 480 -32.51 -0.80 -10.80
N GLY A 481 -33.76 -0.54 -10.53
CA GLY A 481 -34.39 -0.73 -9.24
C GLY A 481 -35.69 -1.52 -9.36
N PHE A 482 -35.91 -2.48 -8.46
CA PHE A 482 -37.07 -3.34 -8.46
C PHE A 482 -37.73 -3.39 -7.08
N PHE A 483 -39.03 -3.65 -7.03
CA PHE A 483 -39.81 -3.87 -5.80
C PHE A 483 -39.70 -2.70 -4.81
N ASN A 484 -39.96 -1.48 -5.26
CA ASN A 484 -39.78 -0.24 -4.49
C ASN A 484 -38.33 -0.04 -4.04
N ASN A 485 -37.38 -0.28 -4.95
CA ASN A 485 -35.94 -0.20 -4.71
C ASN A 485 -35.38 -1.17 -3.65
N ARG A 486 -36.11 -2.25 -3.31
CA ARG A 486 -35.55 -3.31 -2.46
C ARG A 486 -34.36 -3.99 -3.12
N ILE A 487 -34.42 -4.19 -4.43
CA ILE A 487 -33.28 -4.64 -5.25
C ILE A 487 -32.83 -3.46 -6.10
N GLN A 488 -31.56 -3.10 -5.97
CA GLN A 488 -30.91 -2.11 -6.82
C GLN A 488 -29.68 -2.75 -7.46
N THR A 489 -29.52 -2.54 -8.76
CA THR A 489 -28.35 -3.04 -9.48
C THR A 489 -27.83 -2.00 -10.45
N THR A 490 -26.50 -1.89 -10.52
CA THR A 490 -25.81 -1.03 -11.46
C THR A 490 -24.82 -1.88 -12.24
N PHE A 491 -24.90 -1.81 -13.55
CA PHE A 491 -23.88 -2.37 -14.44
C PHE A 491 -23.20 -1.21 -15.16
N GLU A 492 -21.88 -1.13 -15.09
CA GLU A 492 -21.07 -0.10 -15.71
C GLU A 492 -19.97 -0.70 -16.57
N TRP A 493 -19.81 -0.20 -17.79
CA TRP A 493 -18.68 -0.47 -18.66
C TRP A 493 -17.86 0.80 -18.84
N PHE A 494 -16.52 0.68 -18.81
CA PHE A 494 -15.61 1.79 -18.98
C PHE A 494 -14.43 1.47 -19.90
N ASP A 495 -13.90 2.54 -20.54
CA ASP A 495 -12.68 2.57 -21.31
C ASP A 495 -11.88 3.81 -20.94
N LYS A 496 -10.72 3.63 -20.31
CA LYS A 496 -9.80 4.70 -19.87
C LYS A 496 -8.47 4.56 -20.61
N LYS A 497 -8.13 5.55 -21.42
CA LYS A 497 -6.83 5.65 -22.09
C LYS A 497 -6.06 6.82 -21.52
N THR A 498 -4.90 6.53 -20.88
CA THR A 498 -3.91 7.52 -20.48
C THR A 498 -2.85 7.64 -21.56
N SER A 499 -2.62 8.84 -22.04
CA SER A 499 -1.65 9.19 -23.08
C SER A 499 -0.69 10.24 -22.55
N ASP A 500 0.39 10.47 -23.28
CA ASP A 500 1.42 11.45 -22.89
C ASP A 500 2.03 11.13 -21.52
N ILE A 501 2.13 9.84 -21.15
CA ILE A 501 2.71 9.41 -19.87
C ILE A 501 4.17 9.85 -19.81
N LEU A 502 4.54 10.47 -18.70
CA LEU A 502 5.87 10.96 -18.46
C LEU A 502 6.81 9.83 -18.06
N MET A 503 7.76 9.54 -18.91
CA MET A 503 8.74 8.48 -18.70
C MET A 503 10.16 9.02 -18.90
N GLN A 504 11.12 8.47 -18.15
CA GLN A 504 12.54 8.61 -18.45
C GLN A 504 12.96 7.43 -19.32
N LEU A 505 13.18 7.68 -20.60
CA LEU A 505 13.67 6.65 -21.51
C LEU A 505 15.16 6.40 -21.25
N ALA A 506 15.54 5.13 -21.23
CA ALA A 506 16.95 4.76 -21.19
C ALA A 506 17.66 5.30 -22.45
N MET A 507 18.64 6.16 -22.23
CA MET A 507 19.47 6.70 -23.30
C MET A 507 20.90 6.16 -23.15
N PRO A 508 21.60 5.88 -24.28
CA PRO A 508 23.00 5.48 -24.20
C PRO A 508 23.85 6.46 -23.42
N GLY A 509 24.69 5.96 -22.52
CA GLY A 509 25.55 6.77 -21.66
C GLY A 509 26.49 7.71 -22.44
N ILE A 510 26.80 7.38 -23.69
CA ILE A 510 27.62 8.25 -24.57
C ILE A 510 26.96 9.61 -24.84
N PHE A 511 25.62 9.69 -24.82
CA PHE A 511 24.88 10.94 -24.99
C PHE A 511 24.60 11.66 -23.66
N LEU A 512 24.45 10.91 -22.57
CA LEU A 512 24.12 11.47 -21.26
C LEU A 512 25.35 11.78 -20.42
N GLY A 513 26.47 11.05 -20.61
CA GLY A 513 27.59 11.09 -19.70
C GLY A 513 27.15 10.68 -18.29
N SER A 514 27.26 11.60 -17.33
CA SER A 514 26.80 11.43 -15.94
C SER A 514 25.42 12.04 -15.67
N LEU A 515 24.71 12.54 -16.69
CA LEU A 515 23.43 13.20 -16.54
C LEU A 515 22.28 12.19 -16.46
N ASN A 516 21.26 12.53 -15.70
CA ASN A 516 20.01 11.78 -15.72
C ASN A 516 19.22 12.08 -17.02
N ALA A 517 18.61 11.05 -17.59
CA ALA A 517 17.75 11.19 -18.76
C ALA A 517 16.57 12.15 -18.47
N PRO A 518 16.17 12.97 -19.46
CA PRO A 518 15.03 13.86 -19.30
C PRO A 518 13.71 13.07 -19.26
N TYR A 519 12.70 13.62 -18.57
CA TYR A 519 11.33 13.15 -18.71
C TYR A 519 10.79 13.50 -20.09
N GLN A 520 10.03 12.59 -20.70
CA GLN A 520 9.39 12.74 -21.99
C GLN A 520 7.96 12.21 -21.96
N ASN A 521 7.04 12.84 -22.68
CA ASN A 521 5.64 12.42 -22.81
C ASN A 521 5.49 11.39 -23.94
N VAL A 522 5.76 10.12 -23.66
CA VAL A 522 5.95 9.11 -24.71
C VAL A 522 5.21 7.79 -24.46
N GLY A 523 4.54 7.66 -23.34
CA GLY A 523 3.84 6.43 -23.00
C GLY A 523 2.32 6.52 -23.18
N ALA A 524 1.67 5.39 -23.47
CA ALA A 524 0.23 5.26 -23.43
C ALA A 524 -0.22 3.91 -22.86
N VAL A 525 -1.23 3.94 -22.01
CA VAL A 525 -1.81 2.77 -21.35
C VAL A 525 -3.32 2.83 -21.37
N ARG A 526 -3.95 1.70 -21.57
CA ARG A 526 -5.41 1.53 -21.60
C ARG A 526 -5.87 0.62 -20.48
N ASN A 527 -6.91 1.04 -19.75
CA ASN A 527 -7.65 0.21 -18.80
C ASN A 527 -9.10 0.14 -19.25
N ARG A 528 -9.59 -1.06 -19.54
CA ARG A 528 -10.94 -1.33 -20.01
C ARG A 528 -11.57 -2.42 -19.18
N GLY A 529 -12.83 -2.22 -18.78
CA GLY A 529 -13.48 -3.19 -17.93
C GLY A 529 -14.98 -2.94 -17.74
N TRP A 530 -15.52 -3.68 -16.79
CA TRP A 530 -16.89 -3.53 -16.36
C TRP A 530 -17.00 -3.77 -14.85
N GLU A 531 -18.03 -3.17 -14.25
CA GLU A 531 -18.35 -3.28 -12.85
C GLU A 531 -19.83 -3.60 -12.69
N TRP A 532 -20.14 -4.50 -11.78
CA TRP A 532 -21.51 -4.88 -11.46
C TRP A 532 -21.72 -4.80 -9.96
N ASN A 533 -22.71 -4.03 -9.55
CA ASN A 533 -23.13 -3.87 -8.18
C ASN A 533 -24.58 -4.33 -8.02
N VAL A 534 -24.89 -5.09 -6.97
CA VAL A 534 -26.24 -5.48 -6.59
C VAL A 534 -26.42 -5.25 -5.10
N ASN A 535 -27.48 -4.55 -4.73
CA ASN A 535 -27.89 -4.35 -3.35
C ASN A 535 -29.35 -4.83 -3.17
N TYR A 536 -29.55 -5.65 -2.14
CA TYR A 536 -30.86 -6.05 -1.69
C TYR A 536 -31.08 -5.61 -0.26
N SER A 537 -32.13 -4.86 0.00
CA SER A 537 -32.53 -4.41 1.34
C SER A 537 -34.01 -4.63 1.54
N ASP A 538 -34.37 -5.28 2.66
CA ASP A 538 -35.77 -5.52 3.00
C ASP A 538 -35.96 -5.54 4.52
N SER A 539 -37.23 -5.49 4.95
CA SER A 539 -37.63 -5.59 6.36
C SER A 539 -38.92 -6.36 6.51
N LYS A 540 -39.01 -7.18 7.56
CA LYS A 540 -40.21 -7.93 7.92
C LYS A 540 -40.34 -8.05 9.44
N GLY A 541 -41.33 -7.36 10.00
CA GLY A 541 -41.47 -7.28 11.47
C GLY A 541 -40.26 -6.56 12.08
N ASP A 542 -39.63 -7.21 13.06
CA ASP A 542 -38.42 -6.68 13.75
C ASP A 542 -37.13 -6.94 12.98
N TRP A 543 -37.18 -7.69 11.89
CA TRP A 543 -36.02 -8.00 11.09
C TRP A 543 -35.81 -6.95 10.00
N VAL A 544 -34.57 -6.47 9.88
CA VAL A 544 -34.08 -5.65 8.76
C VAL A 544 -32.78 -6.29 8.27
N TRP A 545 -32.65 -6.47 6.96
CA TRP A 545 -31.42 -7.00 6.37
C TRP A 545 -31.05 -6.26 5.11
N ASN A 546 -29.76 -6.26 4.84
CA ASN A 546 -29.18 -5.76 3.61
C ASN A 546 -28.07 -6.70 3.13
N VAL A 547 -28.07 -6.98 1.85
CA VAL A 547 -27.04 -7.79 1.18
C VAL A 547 -26.53 -6.99 0.00
N GLY A 548 -25.23 -6.77 -0.06
CA GLY A 548 -24.58 -6.11 -1.19
C GLY A 548 -23.56 -7.05 -1.83
N PHE A 549 -23.46 -7.00 -3.14
CA PHE A 549 -22.49 -7.72 -3.93
C PHE A 549 -21.87 -6.79 -4.97
N ASN A 550 -20.54 -6.82 -5.10
CA ASN A 550 -19.80 -6.10 -6.12
C ASN A 550 -18.88 -7.07 -6.87
N LEU A 551 -18.80 -6.92 -8.18
CA LEU A 551 -17.90 -7.67 -9.05
C LEU A 551 -17.33 -6.73 -10.10
N SER A 552 -16.02 -6.73 -10.27
CA SER A 552 -15.35 -5.95 -11.32
C SER A 552 -14.35 -6.79 -12.10
N HIS A 553 -14.20 -6.45 -13.37
CA HIS A 553 -13.19 -6.99 -14.27
C HIS A 553 -12.46 -5.85 -14.98
N VAL A 554 -11.13 -5.88 -14.97
CA VAL A 554 -10.29 -4.87 -15.62
C VAL A 554 -9.20 -5.54 -16.44
N LYS A 555 -9.05 -5.11 -17.70
CA LYS A 555 -7.92 -5.42 -18.57
C LYS A 555 -7.02 -4.20 -18.70
N ASN A 556 -5.76 -4.33 -18.26
CA ASN A 556 -4.70 -3.35 -18.46
C ASN A 556 -3.89 -3.70 -19.70
N GLU A 557 -3.47 -2.70 -20.49
CA GLU A 557 -2.76 -2.89 -21.76
C GLU A 557 -1.86 -1.68 -22.06
N ILE A 558 -0.57 -1.92 -22.31
CA ILE A 558 0.37 -0.92 -22.80
C ILE A 558 0.11 -0.71 -24.29
N LEU A 559 -0.06 0.54 -24.72
CA LEU A 559 -0.30 0.89 -26.12
C LEU A 559 0.92 1.52 -26.78
N GLU A 560 1.77 2.22 -26.00
CA GLU A 560 2.92 2.96 -26.51
C GLU A 560 3.99 3.11 -25.42
N MET A 561 5.27 3.05 -25.84
CA MET A 561 6.43 3.10 -24.94
C MET A 561 7.58 3.95 -25.52
N GLY A 562 7.27 5.06 -26.22
CA GLY A 562 8.29 6.00 -26.71
C GLY A 562 9.24 5.43 -27.75
N GLY A 563 8.74 4.56 -28.63
CA GLY A 563 9.55 3.93 -29.69
C GLY A 563 10.25 2.64 -29.25
N LEU A 564 10.12 2.25 -27.97
CA LEU A 564 10.55 0.94 -27.48
C LEU A 564 9.42 -0.08 -27.67
N GLU A 565 9.74 -1.29 -28.10
CA GLU A 565 8.77 -2.39 -28.16
C GLU A 565 8.59 -3.04 -26.79
N GLU A 566 9.69 -3.18 -26.04
CA GLU A 566 9.69 -3.78 -24.71
C GLU A 566 10.80 -3.25 -23.80
N THR A 567 10.61 -3.40 -22.50
CA THR A 567 11.64 -3.19 -21.47
C THR A 567 11.55 -4.28 -20.42
N ILE A 568 12.69 -4.89 -20.11
CA ILE A 568 12.79 -5.98 -19.12
C ILE A 568 13.43 -5.41 -17.84
N SER A 569 12.82 -5.70 -16.70
CA SER A 569 13.33 -5.34 -15.38
C SER A 569 13.20 -6.53 -14.42
N GLY A 570 14.28 -7.26 -14.22
CA GLY A 570 14.31 -8.46 -13.39
C GLY A 570 13.32 -9.53 -13.87
N GLN A 571 12.29 -9.76 -13.10
CA GLN A 571 11.24 -10.77 -13.32
C GLN A 571 10.00 -10.22 -14.06
N THR A 572 10.05 -8.99 -14.53
CA THR A 572 8.91 -8.33 -15.19
C THR A 572 9.30 -7.75 -16.53
N ILE A 573 8.31 -7.65 -17.40
CA ILE A 573 8.44 -7.02 -18.71
C ILE A 573 7.30 -6.03 -18.95
N ASN A 574 7.64 -4.90 -19.54
CA ASN A 574 6.66 -4.05 -20.22
C ASN A 574 6.82 -4.28 -21.73
N ARG A 575 5.77 -4.76 -22.37
CA ARG A 575 5.71 -5.03 -23.81
C ARG A 575 4.40 -4.51 -24.35
N ILE A 576 4.43 -3.84 -25.49
CA ILE A 576 3.22 -3.32 -26.16
C ILE A 576 2.19 -4.46 -26.36
N GLY A 577 0.91 -4.16 -26.09
CA GLY A 577 -0.19 -5.13 -26.15
C GLY A 577 -0.39 -5.95 -24.86
N ASN A 578 0.51 -5.85 -23.90
CA ASN A 578 0.50 -6.61 -22.64
C ASN A 578 0.26 -5.70 -21.43
N PRO A 579 -0.10 -6.26 -20.25
CA PRO A 579 -0.23 -5.48 -19.02
C PRO A 579 1.11 -4.95 -18.53
N ILE A 580 1.08 -3.83 -17.82
CA ILE A 580 2.26 -3.27 -17.15
C ILE A 580 2.82 -4.29 -16.17
N GLY A 581 4.15 -4.50 -16.19
CA GLY A 581 4.85 -5.37 -15.25
C GLY A 581 4.44 -6.84 -15.36
N ALA A 582 4.06 -7.31 -16.56
CA ALA A 582 3.80 -8.73 -16.78
C ALA A 582 4.98 -9.58 -16.31
N TYR A 583 4.71 -10.73 -15.68
CA TYR A 583 5.77 -11.63 -15.25
C TYR A 583 6.49 -12.22 -16.44
N PHE A 584 7.83 -12.17 -16.41
CA PHE A 584 8.70 -12.59 -17.51
C PHE A 584 9.71 -13.62 -17.00
N GLY A 585 9.73 -14.77 -17.63
CA GLY A 585 10.60 -15.87 -17.23
C GLY A 585 10.40 -17.12 -18.07
N TYR A 586 10.95 -18.22 -17.59
CA TYR A 586 10.86 -19.53 -18.26
C TYR A 586 9.48 -20.16 -18.04
N LYS A 587 8.96 -20.80 -19.08
CA LYS A 587 7.75 -21.61 -18.99
C LYS A 587 8.09 -23.01 -18.50
N ALA A 588 7.80 -23.30 -17.23
CA ALA A 588 7.94 -24.64 -16.67
C ALA A 588 6.86 -25.57 -17.22
N ILE A 589 7.26 -26.76 -17.65
CA ILE A 589 6.39 -27.81 -18.24
C ILE A 589 6.39 -29.10 -17.42
N GLY A 590 7.16 -29.16 -16.34
CA GLY A 590 7.29 -30.31 -15.44
C GLY A 590 8.59 -30.31 -14.69
N MET A 591 8.98 -31.50 -14.24
CA MET A 591 10.30 -31.81 -13.66
C MET A 591 10.86 -33.07 -14.32
N TYR A 592 12.17 -33.15 -14.43
CA TYR A 592 12.87 -34.36 -14.89
C TYR A 592 12.78 -35.43 -13.80
N ARG A 593 11.88 -36.42 -13.95
CA ARG A 593 11.58 -37.44 -12.92
C ARG A 593 12.17 -38.80 -13.23
N THR A 594 12.40 -39.08 -14.52
CA THR A 594 12.88 -40.36 -15.04
C THR A 594 14.08 -40.16 -15.96
N GLU A 595 14.87 -41.21 -16.13
CA GLU A 595 15.98 -41.19 -17.09
C GLU A 595 15.51 -40.94 -18.54
N ALA A 596 14.26 -41.29 -18.86
CA ALA A 596 13.67 -40.99 -20.16
C ALA A 596 13.43 -39.48 -20.34
N ASP A 597 13.10 -38.76 -19.28
CA ASP A 597 12.92 -37.32 -19.34
C ASP A 597 14.24 -36.60 -19.69
N LEU A 598 15.38 -37.12 -19.21
CA LEU A 598 16.70 -36.57 -19.51
C LEU A 598 17.10 -36.71 -20.99
N GLN A 599 16.42 -37.59 -21.75
CA GLN A 599 16.64 -37.81 -23.18
C GLN A 599 15.67 -36.99 -24.04
N ARG A 600 14.97 -36.02 -23.44
CA ARG A 600 14.08 -35.13 -24.17
C ARG A 600 14.85 -34.36 -25.25
N THR A 601 14.28 -34.34 -26.47
CA THR A 601 14.87 -33.66 -27.64
C THR A 601 14.01 -32.51 -28.15
N ASN A 602 14.63 -31.59 -28.88
CA ASN A 602 13.96 -30.61 -29.71
C ASN A 602 13.39 -31.24 -31.00
N SER A 603 12.81 -30.48 -31.90
CA SER A 603 12.27 -31.01 -33.18
C SER A 603 13.33 -31.59 -34.12
N LYS A 604 14.61 -31.24 -33.91
CA LYS A 604 15.76 -31.70 -34.67
C LYS A 604 16.39 -32.97 -34.10
N GLY A 605 15.88 -33.48 -32.98
CA GLY A 605 16.40 -34.67 -32.30
C GLY A 605 17.62 -34.38 -31.41
N GLU A 606 17.94 -33.13 -31.09
CA GLU A 606 19.03 -32.72 -30.21
C GLU A 606 18.55 -32.74 -28.74
N VAL A 607 19.34 -33.37 -27.85
CA VAL A 607 19.01 -33.45 -26.44
C VAL A 607 19.04 -32.04 -25.81
N ILE A 608 17.97 -31.66 -25.14
CA ILE A 608 17.81 -30.34 -24.57
C ILE A 608 18.73 -30.17 -23.34
N LYS A 609 19.48 -29.07 -23.37
CA LYS A 609 20.35 -28.64 -22.27
C LYS A 609 19.78 -27.39 -21.60
N GLN A 610 20.30 -27.06 -20.41
CA GLN A 610 19.96 -25.84 -19.69
C GLN A 610 21.25 -25.01 -19.49
N ASN A 611 21.37 -23.85 -20.14
CA ASN A 611 22.62 -23.08 -20.23
C ASN A 611 23.83 -23.92 -20.64
N GLY A 612 23.67 -24.82 -21.62
CA GLY A 612 24.73 -25.71 -22.09
C GLY A 612 25.03 -26.92 -21.19
N VAL A 613 24.34 -27.06 -20.05
CA VAL A 613 24.53 -28.14 -19.08
C VAL A 613 23.38 -29.16 -19.22
N ALA A 614 23.71 -30.46 -19.18
CA ALA A 614 22.69 -31.49 -19.14
C ALA A 614 21.88 -31.41 -17.83
N PRO A 615 20.54 -31.48 -17.91
CA PRO A 615 19.69 -31.49 -16.73
C PRO A 615 19.89 -32.75 -15.91
N LYS A 616 19.50 -32.67 -14.64
CA LYS A 616 19.54 -33.80 -13.69
C LYS A 616 18.13 -34.18 -13.25
N LEU A 617 17.97 -35.37 -12.72
CA LEU A 617 16.73 -35.77 -12.09
C LEU A 617 16.36 -34.82 -10.95
N GLY A 618 15.11 -34.39 -10.91
CA GLY A 618 14.60 -33.41 -9.96
C GLY A 618 14.74 -31.95 -10.40
N ASP A 619 15.37 -31.68 -11.54
CA ASP A 619 15.42 -30.33 -12.08
C ASP A 619 14.07 -29.93 -12.69
N ILE A 620 13.79 -28.63 -12.69
CA ILE A 620 12.60 -28.07 -13.37
C ILE A 620 12.83 -28.15 -14.87
N MET A 621 11.83 -28.68 -15.58
CA MET A 621 11.84 -28.83 -17.02
C MET A 621 11.21 -27.56 -17.65
N TYR A 622 11.98 -26.83 -18.46
CA TYR A 622 11.51 -25.65 -19.18
C TYR A 622 11.20 -25.94 -20.65
N ALA A 623 10.31 -25.12 -21.21
CA ALA A 623 10.02 -25.16 -22.65
C ALA A 623 11.16 -24.51 -23.42
N ASP A 624 11.62 -25.18 -24.45
CA ASP A 624 12.50 -24.68 -25.51
C ASP A 624 11.60 -23.94 -26.51
N LEU A 625 11.60 -22.61 -26.47
CA LEU A 625 10.66 -21.79 -27.25
C LEU A 625 11.18 -21.47 -28.63
N ASN A 626 12.50 -21.45 -28.81
CA ASN A 626 13.15 -21.17 -30.09
C ASN A 626 13.59 -22.44 -30.83
N ASP A 627 13.43 -23.63 -30.20
CA ASP A 627 13.74 -24.94 -30.73
C ASP A 627 15.22 -25.10 -31.11
N ASP A 628 16.13 -24.51 -30.33
CA ASP A 628 17.59 -24.58 -30.52
C ASP A 628 18.27 -25.67 -29.69
N GLY A 629 17.54 -26.40 -28.84
CA GLY A 629 18.05 -27.47 -27.99
C GLY A 629 18.78 -26.97 -26.71
N ASN A 630 18.73 -25.68 -26.41
CA ASN A 630 19.43 -25.16 -25.23
C ASN A 630 18.63 -24.05 -24.54
N ILE A 631 18.05 -24.35 -23.40
CA ILE A 631 17.28 -23.36 -22.60
C ILE A 631 18.19 -22.22 -22.13
N THR A 632 17.97 -21.03 -22.69
CA THR A 632 18.73 -19.81 -22.41
C THR A 632 17.82 -18.64 -22.10
N ALA A 633 18.38 -17.43 -21.98
CA ALA A 633 17.59 -16.22 -21.81
C ALA A 633 16.58 -15.97 -22.95
N ASP A 634 16.83 -16.54 -24.14
CA ASP A 634 15.99 -16.39 -25.33
C ASP A 634 14.71 -17.22 -25.26
N ASP A 635 14.62 -18.20 -24.34
CA ASP A 635 13.44 -19.01 -24.06
C ASP A 635 12.51 -18.42 -22.99
N ARG A 636 12.75 -17.18 -22.60
CA ARG A 636 11.87 -16.48 -21.67
C ARG A 636 10.75 -15.78 -22.41
N ASP A 637 9.56 -15.84 -21.84
CA ASP A 637 8.39 -15.10 -22.33
C ASP A 637 7.49 -14.68 -21.19
N ILE A 638 6.35 -14.04 -21.50
CA ILE A 638 5.35 -13.65 -20.51
C ILE A 638 4.71 -14.91 -19.93
N ILE A 639 4.90 -15.10 -18.62
CA ILE A 639 4.41 -16.29 -17.89
C ILE A 639 3.22 -15.99 -16.98
N GLY A 640 2.87 -14.71 -16.77
CA GLY A 640 1.75 -14.36 -15.91
C GLY A 640 1.44 -12.88 -15.87
N ASN A 641 0.34 -12.56 -15.19
CA ASN A 641 -0.16 -11.20 -15.01
C ASN A 641 -0.22 -10.85 -13.52
N PRO A 642 0.36 -9.72 -13.07
CA PRO A 642 0.33 -9.29 -11.68
C PRO A 642 -1.03 -8.72 -11.22
N PHE A 643 -1.94 -8.38 -12.18
CA PHE A 643 -3.25 -7.82 -11.87
C PHE A 643 -4.31 -8.89 -11.70
N PRO A 644 -5.23 -8.74 -10.72
CA PRO A 644 -6.36 -9.65 -10.59
C PRO A 644 -7.28 -9.52 -11.82
N LYS A 645 -7.74 -10.66 -12.33
CA LYS A 645 -8.72 -10.71 -13.40
C LYS A 645 -10.09 -10.25 -12.93
N TYR A 646 -10.45 -10.61 -11.70
CA TYR A 646 -11.69 -10.23 -11.04
C TYR A 646 -11.41 -9.70 -9.64
N SER A 647 -12.13 -8.64 -9.24
CA SER A 647 -12.23 -8.21 -7.85
C SER A 647 -13.67 -8.28 -7.42
N TYR A 648 -13.95 -8.84 -6.24
CA TYR A 648 -15.30 -9.01 -5.75
C TYR A 648 -15.39 -8.74 -4.25
N SER A 649 -16.55 -8.29 -3.84
CA SER A 649 -16.88 -8.13 -2.43
C SER A 649 -18.34 -8.41 -2.19
N PHE A 650 -18.69 -8.85 -0.97
CA PHE A 650 -20.05 -8.87 -0.52
C PHE A 650 -20.15 -8.45 0.94
N ASN A 651 -21.28 -7.85 1.27
CA ASN A 651 -21.60 -7.46 2.62
C ASN A 651 -22.97 -8.00 3.00
N LEU A 652 -23.10 -8.43 4.25
CA LEU A 652 -24.35 -8.81 4.87
C LEU A 652 -24.52 -7.99 6.13
N GLY A 653 -25.61 -7.25 6.21
CA GLY A 653 -26.09 -6.59 7.41
C GLY A 653 -27.43 -7.17 7.84
N ALA A 654 -27.62 -7.38 9.11
CA ALA A 654 -28.89 -7.80 9.68
C ALA A 654 -29.13 -7.13 11.03
N SER A 655 -30.35 -6.75 11.32
CA SER A 655 -30.74 -6.35 12.67
C SER A 655 -32.05 -7.01 13.07
N TRP A 656 -32.15 -7.38 14.33
CA TRP A 656 -33.34 -7.98 14.93
C TRP A 656 -33.51 -7.41 16.33
N LYS A 657 -34.59 -6.64 16.52
CA LYS A 657 -34.80 -5.90 17.76
C LYS A 657 -33.57 -5.04 18.14
N ASN A 658 -32.88 -5.46 19.19
CA ASN A 658 -31.69 -4.75 19.69
C ASN A 658 -30.36 -5.36 19.22
N PHE A 659 -30.39 -6.48 18.52
CA PHE A 659 -29.20 -7.10 17.94
C PHE A 659 -28.90 -6.53 16.55
N ASP A 660 -27.64 -6.40 16.23
CA ASP A 660 -27.14 -6.06 14.91
C ASP A 660 -25.92 -6.91 14.54
N LEU A 661 -25.86 -7.30 13.28
CA LEU A 661 -24.76 -8.04 12.65
C LEU A 661 -24.36 -7.33 11.38
N SER A 662 -23.08 -7.19 11.16
CA SER A 662 -22.51 -6.71 9.91
C SER A 662 -21.28 -7.54 9.53
N THR A 663 -21.22 -7.97 8.27
CA THR A 663 -20.02 -8.65 7.73
C THR A 663 -19.63 -8.01 6.41
N PHE A 664 -18.32 -7.92 6.18
CA PHE A 664 -17.76 -7.49 4.92
C PHE A 664 -16.72 -8.51 4.44
N TRP A 665 -16.91 -8.98 3.23
CA TRP A 665 -16.07 -9.94 2.56
C TRP A 665 -15.46 -9.33 1.32
N GLN A 666 -14.18 -9.59 1.09
CA GLN A 666 -13.45 -9.11 -0.07
C GLN A 666 -12.59 -10.24 -0.63
N GLY A 667 -12.49 -10.28 -1.95
CA GLY A 667 -11.65 -11.24 -2.63
C GLY A 667 -11.19 -10.77 -4.00
N VAL A 668 -10.22 -11.48 -4.54
CA VAL A 668 -9.76 -11.35 -5.91
C VAL A 668 -9.64 -12.73 -6.54
N GLY A 669 -9.82 -12.79 -7.85
CA GLY A 669 -9.73 -14.03 -8.62
C GLY A 669 -8.87 -13.88 -9.86
N GLY A 670 -8.21 -14.97 -10.26
CA GLY A 670 -7.36 -14.99 -11.44
C GLY A 670 -6.12 -14.12 -11.30
N ILE A 671 -5.50 -14.11 -10.13
CA ILE A 671 -4.24 -13.44 -9.85
C ILE A 671 -3.17 -14.47 -9.51
N TYR A 672 -1.97 -14.23 -9.98
CA TYR A 672 -0.79 -15.02 -9.67
C TYR A 672 0.24 -14.15 -8.96
N ARG A 673 0.96 -14.75 -8.02
CA ARG A 673 2.06 -14.10 -7.30
C ARG A 673 3.31 -14.96 -7.45
N TYR A 674 4.42 -14.30 -7.54
CA TYR A 674 5.71 -14.94 -7.61
C TYR A 674 6.16 -15.32 -6.19
N SER A 675 6.30 -16.60 -5.91
CA SER A 675 6.66 -17.16 -4.59
C SER A 675 8.03 -17.86 -4.64
N TRP A 676 8.99 -17.21 -5.24
CA TRP A 676 10.31 -17.79 -5.45
C TRP A 676 11.05 -18.09 -4.13
N GLU A 677 11.66 -19.26 -4.08
CA GLU A 677 12.58 -19.70 -3.03
C GLU A 677 13.85 -20.25 -3.69
N THR A 678 15.00 -20.17 -2.99
CA THR A 678 16.26 -20.67 -3.54
C THR A 678 16.46 -22.15 -3.24
N SER A 679 16.92 -22.89 -4.23
CA SER A 679 17.31 -24.30 -4.11
C SER A 679 18.80 -24.47 -3.81
N THR A 680 19.61 -23.44 -4.11
CA THR A 680 21.07 -23.54 -4.07
C THR A 680 21.70 -22.87 -2.87
N ASP A 681 21.08 -21.76 -2.41
CA ASP A 681 21.62 -20.92 -1.35
C ASP A 681 20.88 -21.11 -0.03
N ILE A 682 21.12 -22.23 0.63
CA ILE A 682 20.54 -22.56 1.94
C ILE A 682 21.33 -21.84 3.04
N ARG A 683 21.10 -20.53 3.20
CA ARG A 683 21.68 -19.71 4.27
C ARG A 683 20.67 -19.29 5.31
N GLY A 684 19.43 -19.02 4.86
CA GLY A 684 18.31 -18.62 5.70
C GLY A 684 17.35 -19.76 5.99
N ASN A 685 16.20 -19.41 6.57
CA ASN A 685 15.12 -20.35 6.77
C ASN A 685 14.58 -20.86 5.43
N LEU A 686 14.15 -22.11 5.42
CA LEU A 686 13.43 -22.74 4.31
C LEU A 686 11.99 -23.01 4.74
N THR A 687 11.03 -22.80 3.86
CA THR A 687 9.64 -23.15 4.16
C THR A 687 9.45 -24.66 4.18
N GLU A 688 8.41 -25.14 4.89
CA GLU A 688 8.07 -26.57 4.96
C GLU A 688 7.78 -27.21 3.59
N ARG A 689 7.53 -26.43 2.55
CA ARG A 689 7.36 -26.92 1.17
C ARG A 689 8.54 -27.78 0.73
N TRP A 690 9.78 -27.44 1.16
CA TRP A 690 11.00 -28.16 0.84
C TRP A 690 11.10 -29.56 1.47
N LEU A 691 10.20 -29.88 2.41
CA LEU A 691 10.07 -31.26 2.88
C LEU A 691 9.59 -32.21 1.77
N ASP A 692 8.80 -31.67 0.81
CA ASP A 692 8.33 -32.41 -0.37
C ASP A 692 9.22 -32.14 -1.61
N ARG A 693 10.54 -32.06 -1.44
CA ARG A 693 11.51 -31.92 -2.53
C ARG A 693 11.82 -33.23 -3.21
N TYR A 694 12.25 -33.14 -4.45
CA TYR A 694 12.70 -34.32 -5.21
C TYR A 694 13.94 -34.95 -4.52
N SER A 695 13.89 -36.27 -4.37
CA SER A 695 14.98 -37.12 -3.91
C SER A 695 14.78 -38.52 -4.44
N ALA A 696 15.79 -39.40 -4.32
CA ALA A 696 15.68 -40.81 -4.70
C ALA A 696 14.52 -41.55 -4.00
N GLY A 697 14.14 -41.11 -2.80
CA GLY A 697 13.00 -41.65 -2.04
C GLY A 697 11.67 -40.93 -2.33
N ASN A 698 11.68 -39.80 -3.03
CA ASN A 698 10.49 -39.00 -3.34
C ASN A 698 10.52 -38.47 -4.79
N VAL A 699 10.34 -39.36 -5.75
CA VAL A 699 10.36 -39.01 -7.18
C VAL A 699 9.12 -38.21 -7.63
N ASN A 700 8.01 -38.29 -6.88
CA ASN A 700 6.76 -37.58 -7.17
C ASN A 700 6.63 -36.23 -6.43
N ALA A 701 7.69 -35.70 -5.91
CA ALA A 701 7.78 -34.44 -5.18
C ALA A 701 7.15 -33.26 -5.93
N SER A 702 6.64 -32.31 -5.19
CA SER A 702 6.12 -31.05 -5.75
C SER A 702 7.22 -29.97 -5.88
N MET A 703 8.31 -30.09 -5.12
CA MET A 703 9.46 -29.17 -5.18
C MET A 703 10.64 -29.81 -5.90
N PRO A 704 11.49 -29.03 -6.60
CA PRO A 704 12.63 -29.53 -7.33
C PRO A 704 13.73 -30.07 -6.39
N ALA A 705 14.73 -30.70 -6.96
CA ALA A 705 15.95 -31.06 -6.25
C ALA A 705 16.71 -29.80 -5.81
N LEU A 706 17.40 -29.90 -4.67
CA LEU A 706 18.30 -28.86 -4.19
C LEU A 706 19.60 -28.82 -5.00
N GLY A 707 20.24 -27.65 -5.04
CA GLY A 707 21.62 -27.50 -5.54
C GLY A 707 21.77 -27.15 -7.02
N ASN A 708 20.69 -26.93 -7.78
CA ASN A 708 20.77 -26.49 -9.17
C ASN A 708 20.29 -25.04 -9.34
N THR A 709 21.18 -24.16 -9.83
CA THR A 709 20.88 -22.72 -10.05
C THR A 709 19.77 -22.49 -11.09
N MET A 710 19.55 -23.42 -12.05
CA MET A 710 18.45 -23.31 -13.00
C MET A 710 17.10 -23.46 -12.33
N ASN A 711 16.99 -24.22 -11.24
CA ASN A 711 15.76 -24.32 -10.44
C ASN A 711 15.38 -23.00 -9.75
N ASP A 712 16.37 -22.14 -9.52
CA ASP A 712 16.18 -20.81 -8.93
C ASP A 712 15.77 -19.73 -9.97
N SER A 713 15.69 -20.10 -11.24
CA SER A 713 15.34 -19.19 -12.33
C SER A 713 13.89 -18.72 -12.26
N TYR A 714 13.66 -17.46 -12.65
CA TYR A 714 12.32 -16.90 -12.78
C TYR A 714 11.50 -17.72 -13.79
N SER A 715 10.47 -18.39 -13.31
CA SER A 715 9.68 -19.30 -14.12
C SER A 715 8.24 -19.42 -13.65
N SER A 716 7.40 -19.99 -14.51
CA SER A 716 6.00 -20.26 -14.16
C SER A 716 5.84 -21.30 -13.05
N PHE A 717 6.89 -22.06 -12.70
CA PHE A 717 6.89 -22.96 -11.55
C PHE A 717 6.67 -22.21 -10.23
N TRP A 718 7.25 -21.02 -10.12
CA TRP A 718 7.17 -20.16 -8.94
C TRP A 718 5.96 -19.22 -8.93
N LEU A 719 5.09 -19.27 -9.95
CA LEU A 719 3.85 -18.49 -9.99
C LEU A 719 2.71 -19.27 -9.36
N GLU A 720 2.30 -18.81 -8.18
CA GLU A 720 1.21 -19.43 -7.44
C GLU A 720 -0.10 -18.65 -7.58
N ASN A 721 -1.19 -19.40 -7.63
CA ASN A 721 -2.53 -18.80 -7.62
C ASN A 721 -2.80 -18.16 -6.24
N SER A 722 -2.85 -16.83 -6.23
CA SER A 722 -3.08 -16.00 -5.04
C SER A 722 -4.52 -15.49 -4.96
N SER A 723 -5.46 -16.16 -5.64
CA SER A 723 -6.88 -15.85 -5.49
C SER A 723 -7.33 -16.13 -4.05
N TYR A 724 -8.19 -15.27 -3.53
CA TYR A 724 -8.70 -15.43 -2.16
C TYR A 724 -10.08 -14.82 -1.97
N LEU A 725 -10.74 -15.26 -0.90
CA LEU A 725 -11.90 -14.64 -0.28
C LEU A 725 -11.62 -14.48 1.22
N ARG A 726 -11.78 -13.25 1.75
CA ARG A 726 -11.48 -12.93 3.15
C ARG A 726 -12.65 -12.25 3.84
N LEU A 727 -12.98 -12.71 5.04
CA LEU A 727 -13.83 -11.97 5.96
C LEU A 727 -13.04 -10.81 6.55
N LYS A 728 -13.18 -9.64 5.91
CA LYS A 728 -12.42 -8.42 6.26
C LYS A 728 -12.90 -7.82 7.57
N ASN A 729 -14.22 -7.78 7.76
CA ASN A 729 -14.81 -7.25 8.97
C ASN A 729 -16.04 -8.09 9.34
N LEU A 730 -16.18 -8.34 10.63
CA LEU A 730 -17.37 -8.85 11.27
C LEU A 730 -17.64 -7.97 12.48
N GLU A 731 -18.88 -7.53 12.66
CA GLU A 731 -19.31 -6.84 13.86
C GLU A 731 -20.66 -7.38 14.29
N PHE A 732 -20.78 -7.73 15.59
CA PHE A 732 -22.01 -8.20 16.21
C PHE A 732 -22.25 -7.38 17.47
N GLY A 733 -23.41 -6.74 17.58
CA GLY A 733 -23.73 -5.83 18.65
C GLY A 733 -25.09 -6.07 19.30
N TYR A 734 -25.21 -5.59 20.55
CA TYR A 734 -26.46 -5.50 21.26
C TYR A 734 -26.63 -4.11 21.88
N THR A 735 -27.77 -3.48 21.65
CA THR A 735 -28.06 -2.11 22.14
C THR A 735 -29.09 -2.14 23.26
N PHE A 736 -28.68 -1.73 24.45
CA PHE A 736 -29.55 -1.54 25.62
C PHE A 736 -30.25 -0.18 25.52
N ARG A 737 -31.58 -0.18 25.59
CA ARG A 737 -32.46 0.99 25.63
C ARG A 737 -33.50 0.84 26.73
N GLN A 738 -33.09 0.86 27.99
CA GLN A 738 -33.98 0.64 29.12
C GLN A 738 -34.36 1.98 29.80
N PRO A 739 -35.56 2.12 30.35
CA PRO A 739 -35.98 3.36 31.04
C PRO A 739 -35.08 3.74 32.22
N GLY A 740 -34.41 2.77 32.87
CA GLY A 740 -33.44 2.99 33.93
C GLY A 740 -32.21 3.80 33.48
N LEU A 741 -31.73 3.55 32.25
CA LEU A 741 -30.61 4.31 31.67
C LEU A 741 -30.99 5.77 31.43
N ALA A 742 -32.20 6.03 30.97
CA ALA A 742 -32.70 7.38 30.76
C ALA A 742 -32.73 8.23 32.05
N LYS A 743 -32.98 7.62 33.21
CA LYS A 743 -32.90 8.30 34.53
C LYS A 743 -31.47 8.73 34.87
N MET A 744 -30.46 8.05 34.30
CA MET A 744 -29.03 8.34 34.45
C MET A 744 -28.52 9.32 33.35
N GLY A 745 -29.41 9.85 32.53
CA GLY A 745 -29.02 10.70 31.40
C GLY A 745 -28.41 9.94 30.19
N VAL A 746 -28.48 8.61 30.19
CA VAL A 746 -27.95 7.74 29.12
C VAL A 746 -29.08 7.29 28.22
N SER A 747 -29.01 7.66 26.95
CA SER A 747 -30.02 7.32 25.96
C SER A 747 -29.89 5.89 25.42
N SER A 748 -28.66 5.41 25.27
CA SER A 748 -28.38 4.03 24.86
C SER A 748 -26.96 3.60 25.23
N VAL A 749 -26.80 2.28 25.43
CA VAL A 749 -25.51 1.61 25.60
C VAL A 749 -25.46 0.46 24.63
N ARG A 750 -24.51 0.48 23.69
CA ARG A 750 -24.26 -0.63 22.75
C ARG A 750 -22.95 -1.31 23.12
N VAL A 751 -23.01 -2.61 23.37
CA VAL A 751 -21.83 -3.48 23.48
C VAL A 751 -21.69 -4.27 22.18
N TYR A 752 -20.45 -4.48 21.74
CA TYR A 752 -20.21 -5.20 20.49
C TYR A 752 -18.91 -5.98 20.52
N PHE A 753 -18.89 -7.03 19.74
CA PHE A 753 -17.68 -7.73 19.30
C PHE A 753 -17.43 -7.35 17.84
N ALA A 754 -16.17 -7.05 17.50
CA ALA A 754 -15.75 -6.85 16.13
C ALA A 754 -14.46 -7.61 15.84
N GLY A 755 -14.32 -8.07 14.62
CA GLY A 755 -13.11 -8.76 14.19
C GLY A 755 -12.72 -8.39 12.77
N SER A 756 -11.41 -8.37 12.51
CA SER A 756 -10.88 -8.11 11.17
C SER A 756 -10.01 -9.27 10.70
N ASN A 757 -10.09 -9.59 9.39
CA ASN A 757 -9.31 -10.64 8.74
C ASN A 757 -9.45 -12.03 9.39
N LEU A 758 -10.62 -12.34 9.96
CA LEU A 758 -10.85 -13.54 10.76
C LEU A 758 -10.70 -14.83 9.96
N LEU A 759 -11.22 -14.86 8.73
CA LEU A 759 -11.22 -16.03 7.86
C LEU A 759 -10.64 -15.66 6.51
N THR A 760 -9.79 -16.53 5.96
CA THR A 760 -9.23 -16.39 4.62
C THR A 760 -9.29 -17.74 3.91
N PHE A 761 -9.94 -17.77 2.75
CA PHE A 761 -10.01 -18.92 1.85
C PHE A 761 -9.08 -18.64 0.67
N THR A 762 -8.03 -19.42 0.53
CA THR A 762 -7.03 -19.30 -0.54
C THR A 762 -6.34 -20.64 -0.76
N SER A 763 -5.83 -20.88 -1.96
CA SER A 763 -4.95 -22.00 -2.25
C SER A 763 -3.50 -21.75 -1.88
N LEU A 764 -3.13 -20.49 -1.64
CA LEU A 764 -1.79 -20.07 -1.26
C LEU A 764 -1.52 -20.46 0.21
N LYS A 765 -0.49 -21.27 0.48
CA LYS A 765 -0.28 -21.83 1.82
C LYS A 765 0.62 -20.97 2.70
N ASN A 766 1.78 -20.57 2.24
CA ASN A 766 2.82 -19.98 3.09
C ASN A 766 2.82 -18.45 3.10
N TRP A 767 1.90 -17.81 2.36
CA TRP A 767 1.94 -16.37 2.13
C TRP A 767 0.55 -15.75 2.25
N ASP A 768 0.51 -14.51 2.72
CA ASP A 768 -0.75 -13.77 2.71
C ASP A 768 -1.08 -13.33 1.27
N PRO A 769 -2.23 -13.75 0.71
CA PRO A 769 -2.58 -13.48 -0.69
C PRO A 769 -2.81 -12.00 -1.00
N GLU A 770 -2.98 -11.13 0.00
CA GLU A 770 -3.09 -9.67 -0.20
C GLU A 770 -1.73 -8.98 -0.34
N LYS A 771 -0.64 -9.65 -0.01
CA LYS A 771 0.68 -9.03 -0.15
C LYS A 771 1.04 -8.90 -1.62
N THR A 772 1.67 -7.78 -1.96
CA THR A 772 2.09 -7.51 -3.33
C THR A 772 3.35 -8.29 -3.66
N SER A 773 3.54 -8.58 -4.94
CA SER A 773 4.63 -9.40 -5.46
C SER A 773 6.01 -8.72 -5.50
N GLY A 774 6.17 -7.55 -4.90
CA GLY A 774 7.46 -6.85 -4.92
C GLY A 774 8.59 -7.63 -4.25
N ASP A 775 8.24 -8.35 -3.16
CA ASP A 775 9.13 -9.27 -2.48
C ASP A 775 8.32 -10.50 -2.06
N ALA A 776 8.44 -11.53 -2.84
CA ALA A 776 7.75 -12.80 -2.65
C ALA A 776 8.10 -13.51 -1.35
N ARG A 777 9.04 -13.01 -0.60
CA ARG A 777 9.63 -13.66 0.56
C ARG A 777 9.35 -12.92 1.85
N ASN A 778 8.10 -12.63 2.19
CA ASN A 778 7.71 -12.15 3.52
C ASN A 778 8.60 -11.06 4.16
N ASP A 779 9.28 -10.26 3.35
CA ASP A 779 10.00 -9.08 3.82
C ASP A 779 9.01 -8.02 4.34
N VAL A 780 7.73 -8.37 4.46
CA VAL A 780 6.63 -7.47 4.79
C VAL A 780 6.02 -7.88 6.10
N HIS A 781 5.73 -6.90 6.93
CA HIS A 781 4.97 -7.10 8.16
C HIS A 781 3.68 -7.91 7.90
N PRO A 782 3.39 -8.97 8.66
CA PRO A 782 2.19 -9.79 8.46
C PRO A 782 0.90 -8.96 8.61
N ASN A 783 -0.14 -9.31 7.84
CA ASN A 783 -1.47 -8.79 8.12
C ASN A 783 -1.93 -9.31 9.48
N MET A 784 -2.63 -8.46 10.23
CA MET A 784 -3.11 -8.83 11.56
C MET A 784 -4.53 -9.40 11.49
N ARG A 785 -4.82 -10.39 12.34
CA ARG A 785 -6.19 -10.71 12.76
C ARG A 785 -6.48 -9.91 14.02
N THR A 786 -7.68 -9.34 14.10
CA THR A 786 -8.06 -8.56 15.28
C THR A 786 -9.35 -9.05 15.89
N TYR A 787 -9.41 -9.00 17.22
CA TYR A 787 -10.59 -9.35 18.03
C TYR A 787 -10.84 -8.19 18.97
N SER A 788 -11.92 -7.45 18.75
CA SER A 788 -12.23 -6.22 19.47
C SER A 788 -13.50 -6.36 20.27
N PHE A 789 -13.49 -5.91 21.52
CA PHE A 789 -14.67 -5.73 22.36
C PHE A 789 -14.86 -4.24 22.59
N GLY A 790 -16.03 -3.75 22.31
CA GLY A 790 -16.29 -2.32 22.36
C GLY A 790 -17.61 -1.95 23.01
N LEU A 791 -17.64 -0.69 23.42
CA LEU A 791 -18.74 -0.05 24.13
C LEU A 791 -19.01 1.32 23.51
N ASN A 792 -20.27 1.57 23.12
CA ASN A 792 -20.72 2.90 22.69
C ASN A 792 -21.83 3.39 23.65
N ILE A 793 -21.64 4.57 24.22
CA ILE A 793 -22.59 5.19 25.14
C ILE A 793 -23.08 6.50 24.50
N GLN A 794 -24.37 6.71 24.49
CA GLN A 794 -25.01 7.97 24.11
C GLN A 794 -25.74 8.57 25.30
N PHE A 795 -25.41 9.82 25.58
CA PHE A 795 -26.04 10.62 26.63
C PHE A 795 -27.08 11.58 26.07
#